data_98ca4ea8daed359890f8680707db12cc
#
_entry.id   98ca4ea8daed359890f8680707db12cc
#
_cell.length_a   1.000
_cell.length_b   1.000
_cell.length_c   1.000
_cell.angle_alpha   90.00
_cell.angle_beta   90.00
_cell.angle_gamma   90.00
#
_symmetry.space_group_name_H-M   'P 1'
#
loop_
_entity.id
_entity.type
_entity.pdbx_description
1 polymer ?
#
loop_
_entity_poly.entity_id
_entity_poly.type
_entity_poly.pdbx_seq_one_letter_code
_entity_poly.pdbx_strand_id
1 'polypeptide(L)'
;MSGQKSNSTAPKSTAGATVSRTTTSDAIRPRRRMTQNYLVIWVDGNIDENIEDCRNTVARLRAAVSEVNVCRTPEGCIEFLNEMDDGKAFIISSGALGQSLVNDIHGMPKVDAIYIFCGDKARHEQWVNDWPKIRGVFTSINPICESLKKVARECDHDSIPMSFVPKRCTSDAASNEQNLNQLPPAYMYSVIFKDIVLEIDDDDAKSIKALETYCKKKEIPDTEINELKRKYQQKSPVWWYTCEMFLYGMLNRGLRSLDMEAMSKLGFFIRRLHLQLEQLHQEQSDKFKKSFTVYRGQGMSKEDFQNLLDSKGGLLSFNNFLSTSMERKVGMEFVERTMKKNQDIVGVIFIMTIDQSKISTSNTPFAMIDEHSAIPSEQEILFTMHSVFRIIEIKQTSKNNHLWEVHLTITDDNDPQLSTLTNRIKEEIDGRGWHRMGELMLKVGHFNQAEELYNELLENASTDSDRTFIYHQLGRLKCQQGKYPEAAKFYEKTLEIERKTLPEDDASLAPTYSNIGLVYDNMCEYSKALEFYEKANKILEISLPANHPNLASSYNNIGSVYDNMGEYSKALEFYEKSLKIKELSLPPNHPSLATSYNNIATTYYAMGDYPIALEYYEKSLKVREKSLPVNHPDLATSYNNIGLVYDNMGEYSKALEFY
;
A
#
# COMPACT_ATOMS: atom_id res chain seq x y z
N MET A 1 36.94 -66.23 15.69
CA MET A 1 36.84 -66.94 14.39
C MET A 1 36.51 -65.89 13.37
N SER A 2 37.55 -65.53 12.72
CA SER A 2 37.89 -65.63 11.28
C SER A 2 36.91 -64.81 10.41
N GLY A 3 37.27 -63.72 9.78
CA GLY A 3 38.40 -63.52 8.84
C GLY A 3 37.75 -63.38 7.45
N GLN A 4 37.92 -62.34 6.80
CA GLN A 4 38.87 -62.13 5.73
C GLN A 4 38.69 -60.83 4.98
N LYS A 5 39.83 -60.20 4.74
CA LYS A 5 40.07 -59.05 3.86
C LYS A 5 39.99 -59.49 2.38
N SER A 6 39.59 -58.62 1.47
CA SER A 6 40.23 -58.58 0.17
C SER A 6 40.32 -57.13 -0.37
N ASN A 7 41.58 -56.76 -0.65
CA ASN A 7 42.01 -55.60 -1.42
C ASN A 7 41.73 -55.78 -2.91
N SER A 8 41.48 -54.64 -3.63
CA SER A 8 42.11 -54.42 -4.96
C SER A 8 42.01 -52.93 -5.33
N THR A 9 43.08 -52.27 -5.26
CA THR A 9 43.87 -51.51 -6.26
C THR A 9 43.12 -50.52 -7.17
N ALA A 10 43.58 -49.25 -7.00
CA ALA A 10 43.37 -48.13 -7.88
C ALA A 10 44.07 -48.27 -9.26
N PRO A 11 43.76 -47.43 -10.23
CA PRO A 11 44.79 -46.61 -10.81
C PRO A 11 44.53 -45.10 -10.82
N LYS A 12 45.63 -44.38 -10.71
CA LYS A 12 45.74 -42.92 -10.87
C LYS A 12 45.58 -42.51 -12.33
N SER A 13 44.92 -41.38 -12.61
CA SER A 13 45.49 -40.39 -13.57
C SER A 13 44.74 -39.04 -13.50
N THR A 14 45.53 -38.02 -13.39
CA THR A 14 45.61 -36.70 -13.99
C THR A 14 44.68 -35.58 -13.53
N ALA A 15 45.37 -34.52 -13.15
CA ALA A 15 44.97 -33.20 -12.77
C ALA A 15 43.91 -32.54 -13.68
N GLY A 16 42.86 -31.98 -13.07
CA GLY A 16 41.94 -31.03 -13.67
C GLY A 16 41.62 -29.97 -12.64
N ALA A 17 41.77 -28.74 -13.04
CA ALA A 17 41.75 -27.53 -12.26
C ALA A 17 40.52 -27.39 -11.32
N THR A 18 40.80 -27.11 -10.07
CA THR A 18 39.84 -26.69 -9.05
C THR A 18 39.34 -25.28 -9.40
N VAL A 19 38.17 -25.21 -9.98
CA VAL A 19 37.37 -23.95 -10.00
C VAL A 19 36.72 -23.86 -8.63
N SER A 20 37.22 -22.98 -7.80
CA SER A 20 36.56 -22.57 -6.56
C SER A 20 35.24 -21.90 -6.90
N ARG A 21 34.13 -22.62 -6.70
CA ARG A 21 32.80 -21.98 -6.63
C ARG A 21 32.76 -21.16 -5.34
N THR A 22 32.99 -19.88 -5.45
CA THR A 22 32.55 -18.89 -4.48
C THR A 22 31.04 -18.88 -4.52
N THR A 23 30.41 -19.44 -3.51
CA THR A 23 29.00 -19.21 -3.20
C THR A 23 28.87 -17.76 -2.79
N THR A 24 28.56 -16.89 -3.76
CA THR A 24 28.03 -15.57 -3.46
C THR A 24 26.62 -15.79 -2.92
N SER A 25 26.43 -15.41 -1.66
CA SER A 25 25.10 -15.27 -1.06
C SER A 25 24.24 -14.43 -2.00
N ASP A 26 23.10 -14.97 -2.43
CA ASP A 26 22.01 -14.21 -3.06
C ASP A 26 21.46 -13.22 -2.03
N ALA A 27 22.14 -12.09 -1.87
CA ALA A 27 21.54 -10.90 -1.30
C ALA A 27 20.47 -10.47 -2.29
N ILE A 28 19.19 -10.61 -1.91
CA ILE A 28 18.05 -10.07 -2.65
C ILE A 28 18.34 -8.59 -2.85
N ARG A 29 18.76 -8.21 -4.06
CA ARG A 29 18.92 -6.80 -4.40
C ARG A 29 17.55 -6.13 -4.28
N PRO A 30 17.42 -4.96 -3.61
CA PRO A 30 16.15 -4.28 -3.53
C PRO A 30 15.66 -3.97 -4.95
N ARG A 31 14.41 -4.33 -5.23
CA ARG A 31 13.76 -4.05 -6.52
C ARG A 31 13.76 -2.56 -6.79
N ARG A 32 14.06 -2.19 -8.03
CA ARG A 32 14.17 -0.79 -8.43
C ARG A 32 12.77 -0.14 -8.47
N ARG A 33 12.56 0.91 -7.67
CA ARG A 33 11.34 1.72 -7.72
C ARG A 33 11.44 2.75 -8.83
N MET A 34 10.42 2.79 -9.68
CA MET A 34 10.29 3.77 -10.75
C MET A 34 9.62 5.05 -10.22
N THR A 35 9.96 6.19 -10.80
CA THR A 35 9.35 7.48 -10.47
C THR A 35 8.10 7.79 -11.29
N GLN A 36 7.92 7.09 -12.42
CA GLN A 36 6.80 7.23 -13.34
C GLN A 36 6.17 5.87 -13.66
N ASN A 37 5.00 5.86 -14.30
CA ASN A 37 4.29 4.64 -14.71
C ASN A 37 4.98 3.88 -15.85
N TYR A 38 6.08 4.41 -16.36
CA TYR A 38 6.84 3.84 -17.46
C TYR A 38 8.34 4.06 -17.27
N LEU A 39 9.13 3.24 -17.95
CA LEU A 39 10.58 3.30 -18.01
C LEU A 39 11.03 3.29 -19.45
N VAL A 40 11.96 4.16 -19.81
CA VAL A 40 12.63 4.12 -21.13
C VAL A 40 13.98 3.44 -20.98
N ILE A 41 14.23 2.43 -21.80
CA ILE A 41 15.52 1.72 -21.85
C ILE A 41 16.11 1.89 -23.24
N TRP A 42 17.28 2.53 -23.33
CA TRP A 42 18.05 2.62 -24.58
C TRP A 42 19.12 1.55 -24.62
N VAL A 43 19.05 0.66 -25.62
CA VAL A 43 19.94 -0.49 -25.79
C VAL A 43 20.80 -0.32 -27.04
N ASP A 44 22.07 -0.07 -26.86
CA ASP A 44 23.03 0.07 -27.97
C ASP A 44 24.43 -0.33 -27.49
N GLY A 45 25.06 -1.27 -28.21
CA GLY A 45 26.43 -1.74 -27.90
C GLY A 45 27.51 -0.67 -28.00
N ASN A 46 27.26 0.42 -28.73
CA ASN A 46 28.22 1.50 -28.94
C ASN A 46 27.99 2.73 -28.06
N ILE A 47 27.09 2.64 -27.07
CA ILE A 47 26.87 3.76 -26.16
C ILE A 47 28.13 4.04 -25.34
N ASP A 48 28.62 5.27 -25.48
CA ASP A 48 29.67 5.82 -24.62
C ASP A 48 29.29 7.24 -24.20
N GLU A 49 28.99 7.40 -22.90
CA GLU A 49 28.61 8.69 -22.33
C GLU A 49 29.74 9.73 -22.33
N ASN A 50 30.97 9.34 -22.66
CA ASN A 50 32.06 10.26 -22.91
C ASN A 50 31.98 10.93 -24.30
N ILE A 51 31.23 10.34 -25.22
CA ILE A 51 31.03 10.89 -26.58
C ILE A 51 29.91 11.93 -26.53
N GLU A 52 30.17 13.12 -27.05
CA GLU A 52 29.24 14.26 -27.04
C GLU A 52 27.89 13.95 -27.69
N ASP A 53 27.87 13.19 -28.78
CA ASP A 53 26.67 12.83 -29.51
C ASP A 53 25.76 11.87 -28.68
N CYS A 54 26.38 10.92 -27.99
CA CYS A 54 25.64 10.06 -27.07
C CYS A 54 25.03 10.85 -25.88
N ARG A 55 25.80 11.75 -25.27
CA ARG A 55 25.31 12.65 -24.22
C ARG A 55 24.14 13.51 -24.68
N ASN A 56 24.26 14.10 -25.87
CA ASN A 56 23.20 14.91 -26.47
C ASN A 56 21.95 14.11 -26.77
N THR A 57 22.08 12.85 -27.18
CA THR A 57 20.95 11.95 -27.43
C THR A 57 20.25 11.57 -26.12
N VAL A 58 20.99 11.18 -25.07
CA VAL A 58 20.45 10.92 -23.75
C VAL A 58 19.76 12.16 -23.17
N ALA A 59 20.37 13.34 -23.29
CA ALA A 59 19.79 14.60 -22.84
C ALA A 59 18.45 14.92 -23.53
N ARG A 60 18.33 14.67 -24.84
CA ARG A 60 17.07 14.83 -25.57
C ARG A 60 16.01 13.83 -25.16
N LEU A 61 16.39 12.58 -24.92
CA LEU A 61 15.47 11.57 -24.38
C LEU A 61 14.98 11.95 -22.99
N ARG A 62 15.88 12.38 -22.10
CA ARG A 62 15.55 12.86 -20.75
C ARG A 62 14.70 14.15 -20.76
N ALA A 63 14.81 14.96 -21.80
CA ALA A 63 13.92 16.10 -21.99
C ALA A 63 12.51 15.71 -22.52
N ALA A 64 12.36 14.52 -23.06
CA ALA A 64 11.07 13.99 -23.51
C ALA A 64 10.39 13.12 -22.47
N VAL A 65 11.18 12.37 -21.68
CA VAL A 65 10.73 11.42 -20.64
C VAL A 65 11.75 11.42 -19.51
N SER A 66 11.31 11.60 -18.28
CA SER A 66 12.21 11.90 -17.16
C SER A 66 13.14 10.74 -16.78
N GLU A 67 12.74 9.48 -16.97
CA GLU A 67 13.52 8.31 -16.57
C GLU A 67 14.00 7.52 -17.79
N VAL A 68 15.32 7.61 -18.09
CA VAL A 68 15.97 6.92 -19.20
C VAL A 68 17.15 6.12 -18.68
N ASN A 69 17.11 4.81 -18.88
CA ASN A 69 18.19 3.89 -18.57
C ASN A 69 18.93 3.48 -19.83
N VAL A 70 20.21 3.24 -19.69
CA VAL A 70 21.09 2.92 -20.81
C VAL A 70 21.71 1.54 -20.59
N CYS A 71 21.61 0.67 -21.60
CA CYS A 71 22.20 -0.66 -21.61
C CYS A 71 23.06 -0.87 -22.84
N ARG A 72 24.14 -1.62 -22.70
CA ARG A 72 25.02 -1.98 -23.83
C ARG A 72 24.70 -3.35 -24.44
N THR A 73 23.94 -4.18 -23.75
CA THR A 73 23.64 -5.56 -24.16
C THR A 73 22.15 -5.90 -24.00
N PRO A 74 21.63 -6.86 -24.77
CA PRO A 74 20.28 -7.38 -24.60
C PRO A 74 20.02 -7.92 -23.20
N GLU A 75 20.99 -8.63 -22.58
CA GLU A 75 20.89 -9.20 -21.26
C GLU A 75 20.68 -8.12 -20.19
N GLY A 76 21.42 -7.00 -20.27
CA GLY A 76 21.22 -5.86 -19.38
C GLY A 76 19.82 -5.25 -19.50
N CYS A 77 19.23 -5.21 -20.71
CA CYS A 77 17.85 -4.78 -20.88
C CYS A 77 16.86 -5.73 -20.21
N ILE A 78 17.05 -7.03 -20.36
CA ILE A 78 16.20 -8.07 -19.76
C ILE A 78 16.32 -8.01 -18.23
N GLU A 79 17.51 -7.76 -17.69
CA GLU A 79 17.74 -7.59 -16.26
C GLU A 79 16.94 -6.39 -15.72
N PHE A 80 16.99 -5.24 -16.39
CA PHE A 80 16.16 -4.07 -16.04
C PHE A 80 14.66 -4.38 -16.07
N LEU A 81 14.18 -5.09 -17.09
CA LEU A 81 12.78 -5.48 -17.20
C LEU A 81 12.35 -6.42 -16.07
N ASN A 82 13.23 -7.29 -15.60
CA ASN A 82 12.95 -8.21 -14.51
C ASN A 82 12.98 -7.51 -13.14
N GLU A 83 13.79 -6.46 -12.98
CA GLU A 83 13.87 -5.66 -11.75
C GLU A 83 12.68 -4.70 -11.57
N MET A 84 11.91 -4.42 -12.62
CA MET A 84 10.72 -3.58 -12.51
C MET A 84 9.64 -4.27 -11.68
N ASP A 85 9.06 -3.56 -10.71
CA ASP A 85 7.92 -4.06 -9.93
C ASP A 85 6.62 -4.02 -10.75
N ASP A 86 6.31 -2.86 -11.33
CA ASP A 86 5.13 -2.59 -12.13
C ASP A 86 5.42 -1.56 -13.23
N GLY A 87 4.39 -1.14 -13.98
CA GLY A 87 4.50 -0.13 -15.03
C GLY A 87 4.89 -0.70 -16.39
N LYS A 88 5.15 0.19 -17.33
CA LYS A 88 5.43 -0.12 -18.74
C LYS A 88 6.87 0.23 -19.12
N ALA A 89 7.45 -0.54 -20.02
CA ALA A 89 8.78 -0.28 -20.57
C ALA A 89 8.68 0.12 -22.05
N PHE A 90 9.39 1.19 -22.40
CA PHE A 90 9.59 1.64 -23.77
C PHE A 90 11.04 1.41 -24.16
N ILE A 91 11.26 0.57 -25.15
CA ILE A 91 12.60 0.13 -25.53
C ILE A 91 13.05 0.86 -26.79
N ILE A 92 14.21 1.50 -26.74
CA ILE A 92 14.89 2.03 -27.93
C ILE A 92 16.09 1.11 -28.19
N SER A 93 16.09 0.37 -29.28
CA SER A 93 17.17 -0.54 -29.62
C SER A 93 17.92 -0.09 -30.84
N SER A 94 19.26 -0.18 -30.81
CA SER A 94 20.05 -0.01 -32.02
C SER A 94 19.68 -1.05 -33.09
N GLY A 95 19.79 -0.69 -34.36
CA GLY A 95 19.48 -1.64 -35.43
C GLY A 95 20.32 -2.90 -35.40
N ALA A 96 21.52 -2.85 -34.85
CA ALA A 96 22.40 -4.00 -34.71
C ALA A 96 21.92 -5.05 -33.70
N LEU A 97 21.32 -4.59 -32.60
CA LEU A 97 20.83 -5.45 -31.52
C LEU A 97 19.32 -5.74 -31.64
N GLY A 98 18.59 -4.94 -32.43
CA GLY A 98 17.12 -4.93 -32.42
C GLY A 98 16.49 -6.27 -32.72
N GLN A 99 16.94 -6.99 -33.74
CA GLN A 99 16.31 -8.24 -34.16
C GLN A 99 16.44 -9.36 -33.11
N SER A 100 17.60 -9.51 -32.47
CA SER A 100 17.78 -10.49 -31.38
C SER A 100 17.00 -10.09 -30.13
N LEU A 101 17.13 -8.83 -29.71
CA LEU A 101 16.46 -8.33 -28.50
C LEU A 101 14.93 -8.43 -28.60
N VAL A 102 14.34 -8.08 -29.74
CA VAL A 102 12.88 -8.13 -29.95
C VAL A 102 12.32 -9.53 -29.76
N ASN A 103 13.03 -10.56 -30.23
CA ASN A 103 12.60 -11.95 -30.03
C ASN A 103 12.44 -12.29 -28.54
N ASP A 104 13.32 -11.80 -27.71
CA ASP A 104 13.35 -12.14 -26.27
C ASP A 104 12.33 -11.31 -25.46
N ILE A 105 12.12 -10.03 -25.83
CA ILE A 105 11.32 -9.12 -24.99
C ILE A 105 9.89 -8.86 -25.49
N HIS A 106 9.59 -9.12 -26.76
CA HIS A 106 8.29 -8.79 -27.35
C HIS A 106 7.11 -9.45 -26.61
N GLY A 107 7.30 -10.68 -26.14
CA GLY A 107 6.31 -11.43 -25.35
C GLY A 107 6.12 -10.92 -23.92
N MET A 108 6.99 -10.06 -23.41
CA MET A 108 6.92 -9.58 -22.02
C MET A 108 5.74 -8.60 -21.83
N PRO A 109 4.85 -8.80 -20.83
CA PRO A 109 3.70 -7.92 -20.60
C PRO A 109 4.08 -6.47 -20.26
N LYS A 110 5.26 -6.29 -19.63
CA LYS A 110 5.79 -4.97 -19.25
C LYS A 110 6.24 -4.13 -20.45
N VAL A 111 6.62 -4.75 -21.56
CA VAL A 111 7.06 -4.03 -22.76
C VAL A 111 5.86 -3.54 -23.56
N ASP A 112 5.70 -2.21 -23.68
CA ASP A 112 4.57 -1.58 -24.37
C ASP A 112 4.93 -1.09 -25.78
N ALA A 113 6.13 -0.53 -25.96
CA ALA A 113 6.57 -0.05 -27.25
C ALA A 113 8.08 -0.28 -27.47
N ILE A 114 8.45 -0.57 -28.72
CA ILE A 114 9.83 -0.77 -29.15
C ILE A 114 10.10 0.16 -30.34
N TYR A 115 11.22 0.85 -30.29
CA TYR A 115 11.70 1.77 -31.33
C TYR A 115 13.04 1.28 -31.86
N ILE A 116 13.19 1.14 -33.18
CA ILE A 116 14.46 0.75 -33.76
C ILE A 116 15.18 2.01 -34.24
N PHE A 117 16.35 2.29 -33.67
CA PHE A 117 17.17 3.43 -33.98
C PHE A 117 18.41 2.98 -34.80
N CYS A 118 18.55 3.42 -36.05
CA CYS A 118 19.60 2.94 -36.92
C CYS A 118 19.96 3.96 -38.02
N GLY A 119 21.14 3.83 -38.59
CA GLY A 119 21.58 4.65 -39.72
C GLY A 119 20.99 4.25 -41.09
N ASP A 120 20.56 2.98 -41.24
CA ASP A 120 19.98 2.46 -42.48
C ASP A 120 18.58 1.88 -42.22
N LYS A 121 17.56 2.68 -42.54
CA LYS A 121 16.17 2.36 -42.33
C LYS A 121 15.69 1.18 -43.20
N ALA A 122 16.10 1.15 -44.46
CA ALA A 122 15.65 0.17 -45.44
C ALA A 122 16.02 -1.27 -45.03
N ARG A 123 17.16 -1.44 -44.38
CA ARG A 123 17.64 -2.75 -43.89
C ARG A 123 16.73 -3.36 -42.83
N HIS A 124 16.05 -2.54 -42.04
CA HIS A 124 15.28 -2.99 -40.87
C HIS A 124 13.76 -2.98 -41.13
N GLU A 125 13.25 -2.20 -42.10
CA GLU A 125 11.81 -2.14 -42.40
C GLU A 125 11.20 -3.50 -42.80
N GLN A 126 12.00 -4.41 -43.36
CA GLN A 126 11.49 -5.70 -43.84
C GLN A 126 10.99 -6.64 -42.71
N TRP A 127 11.65 -6.61 -41.56
CA TRP A 127 11.31 -7.55 -40.44
C TRP A 127 10.49 -6.91 -39.31
N VAL A 128 10.45 -5.57 -39.20
CA VAL A 128 9.76 -4.89 -38.12
C VAL A 128 8.23 -5.01 -38.19
N ASN A 129 7.67 -5.21 -39.38
CA ASN A 129 6.24 -5.24 -39.60
C ASN A 129 5.55 -6.47 -38.95
N ASP A 130 6.31 -7.50 -38.65
CA ASP A 130 5.81 -8.73 -38.01
C ASP A 130 5.60 -8.59 -36.50
N TRP A 131 6.02 -7.43 -35.93
CA TRP A 131 6.05 -7.21 -34.49
C TRP A 131 5.14 -6.06 -34.04
N PRO A 132 3.94 -6.31 -33.52
CA PRO A 132 2.95 -5.27 -33.19
C PRO A 132 3.42 -4.20 -32.20
N LYS A 133 4.38 -4.53 -31.30
CA LYS A 133 4.92 -3.56 -30.33
C LYS A 133 5.98 -2.63 -30.92
N ILE A 134 6.49 -2.91 -32.13
CA ILE A 134 7.43 -2.00 -32.79
C ILE A 134 6.70 -0.80 -33.38
N ARG A 135 7.09 0.40 -32.98
CA ARG A 135 6.48 1.67 -33.41
C ARG A 135 7.11 2.24 -34.67
N GLY A 136 8.23 1.70 -35.08
CA GLY A 136 8.89 2.06 -36.32
C GLY A 136 10.42 2.01 -36.27
N VAL A 137 11.02 2.32 -37.43
CA VAL A 137 12.47 2.44 -37.64
C VAL A 137 12.81 3.90 -37.86
N PHE A 138 13.75 4.44 -37.08
CA PHE A 138 14.07 5.85 -37.02
C PHE A 138 15.57 6.05 -37.24
N THR A 139 15.91 7.10 -38.02
CA THR A 139 17.30 7.51 -38.30
C THR A 139 17.72 8.73 -37.49
N SER A 140 16.80 9.32 -36.73
CA SER A 140 17.07 10.43 -35.82
C SER A 140 16.26 10.29 -34.53
N ILE A 141 16.73 10.89 -33.44
CA ILE A 141 16.15 10.74 -32.12
C ILE A 141 14.85 11.55 -31.91
N ASN A 142 14.69 12.69 -32.60
CA ASN A 142 13.56 13.59 -32.37
C ASN A 142 12.18 12.95 -32.63
N PRO A 143 11.95 12.21 -33.74
CA PRO A 143 10.67 11.52 -33.93
C PRO A 143 10.39 10.44 -32.84
N ILE A 144 11.44 9.82 -32.28
CA ILE A 144 11.30 8.89 -31.16
C ILE A 144 10.85 9.67 -29.92
N CYS A 145 11.47 10.81 -29.61
CA CYS A 145 11.08 11.67 -28.49
C CYS A 145 9.60 12.10 -28.57
N GLU A 146 9.14 12.53 -29.75
CA GLU A 146 7.72 12.90 -29.94
C GLU A 146 6.77 11.71 -29.77
N SER A 147 7.16 10.55 -30.28
CA SER A 147 6.37 9.32 -30.09
C SER A 147 6.35 8.87 -28.62
N LEU A 148 7.49 8.96 -27.92
CA LEU A 148 7.59 8.62 -26.49
C LEU A 148 6.69 9.52 -25.64
N LYS A 149 6.69 10.83 -25.82
CA LYS A 149 5.81 11.77 -25.11
C LYS A 149 4.35 11.34 -25.22
N LYS A 150 3.90 11.03 -26.44
CA LYS A 150 2.52 10.62 -26.68
C LYS A 150 2.17 9.30 -25.99
N VAL A 151 3.04 8.30 -26.07
CA VAL A 151 2.80 6.97 -25.49
C VAL A 151 2.88 7.03 -23.95
N ALA A 152 3.76 7.86 -23.40
CA ALA A 152 3.87 8.11 -21.97
C ALA A 152 2.58 8.68 -21.38
N ARG A 153 1.98 9.69 -22.05
CA ARG A 153 0.68 10.24 -21.64
C ARG A 153 -0.43 9.20 -21.66
N GLU A 154 -0.48 8.38 -22.70
CA GLU A 154 -1.48 7.33 -22.80
C GLU A 154 -1.31 6.31 -21.66
N CYS A 155 -0.06 5.98 -21.30
CA CYS A 155 0.24 5.09 -20.17
C CYS A 155 -0.23 5.68 -18.83
N ASP A 156 0.05 6.96 -18.58
CA ASP A 156 -0.38 7.64 -17.35
C ASP A 156 -1.91 7.76 -17.28
N HIS A 157 -2.58 8.01 -18.39
CA HIS A 157 -4.05 8.07 -18.46
C HIS A 157 -4.71 6.72 -18.13
N ASP A 158 -4.18 5.62 -18.67
CA ASP A 158 -4.73 4.27 -18.45
C ASP A 158 -4.38 3.70 -17.05
N SER A 159 -3.51 4.36 -16.30
CA SER A 159 -2.99 3.87 -15.02
C SER A 159 -3.69 4.48 -13.80
N ILE A 160 -4.89 5.07 -13.93
CA ILE A 160 -5.60 5.63 -12.77
C ILE A 160 -6.07 4.50 -11.85
N PRO A 161 -5.65 4.50 -10.57
CA PRO A 161 -6.05 3.51 -9.61
C PRO A 161 -7.52 3.69 -9.23
N MET A 162 -8.24 2.59 -9.25
CA MET A 162 -9.64 2.50 -8.86
C MET A 162 -9.79 1.56 -7.68
N SER A 163 -10.75 1.86 -6.80
CA SER A 163 -11.14 0.97 -5.72
C SER A 163 -12.60 0.59 -5.86
N PHE A 164 -12.87 -0.71 -5.81
CA PHE A 164 -14.21 -1.27 -5.98
C PHE A 164 -14.75 -1.71 -4.62
N VAL A 165 -15.87 -1.15 -4.17
CA VAL A 165 -16.55 -1.55 -2.94
C VAL A 165 -17.82 -2.29 -3.29
N PRO A 166 -17.89 -3.61 -3.15
CA PRO A 166 -19.06 -4.41 -3.48
C PRO A 166 -20.29 -4.02 -2.67
N LYS A 167 -21.48 -4.19 -3.25
CA LYS A 167 -22.76 -3.84 -2.59
C LYS A 167 -22.93 -4.54 -1.22
N ARG A 168 -22.43 -5.75 -1.06
CA ARG A 168 -22.46 -6.48 0.23
C ARG A 168 -21.76 -5.74 1.37
N CYS A 169 -20.70 -4.96 1.06
CA CYS A 169 -19.96 -4.17 2.05
C CYS A 169 -20.66 -2.85 2.40
N THR A 170 -21.71 -2.47 1.65
CA THR A 170 -22.45 -1.22 1.82
C THR A 170 -23.88 -1.44 2.29
N SER A 171 -24.33 -2.66 2.58
CA SER A 171 -25.68 -2.98 3.07
C SER A 171 -25.78 -2.76 4.59
N ASP A 172 -26.96 -2.35 5.07
CA ASP A 172 -27.20 -2.06 6.50
C ASP A 172 -26.91 -3.25 7.44
N ALA A 173 -27.06 -4.49 6.94
CA ALA A 173 -26.71 -5.71 7.66
C ALA A 173 -25.18 -5.88 7.83
N ALA A 174 -24.38 -5.27 6.97
CA ALA A 174 -22.92 -5.32 7.02
C ALA A 174 -22.32 -4.27 7.97
N SER A 175 -23.08 -3.23 8.33
CA SER A 175 -22.59 -2.09 9.10
C SER A 175 -22.31 -2.41 10.57
N ASN A 176 -22.87 -3.49 11.13
CA ASN A 176 -22.73 -3.78 12.55
C ASN A 176 -21.63 -4.78 12.93
N GLU A 177 -21.05 -5.54 11.98
CA GLU A 177 -20.17 -6.67 12.34
C GLU A 177 -18.95 -6.91 11.44
N GLN A 178 -18.75 -6.14 10.35
CA GLN A 178 -17.66 -6.42 9.44
C GLN A 178 -16.37 -5.64 9.81
N ASN A 179 -15.30 -6.40 10.01
CA ASN A 179 -13.95 -5.90 10.17
C ASN A 179 -13.55 -5.02 8.97
N LEU A 180 -12.82 -3.91 9.20
CA LEU A 180 -12.21 -3.10 8.14
C LEU A 180 -11.41 -3.93 7.12
N ASN A 181 -10.92 -5.11 7.53
CA ASN A 181 -10.21 -6.06 6.69
C ASN A 181 -10.99 -6.55 5.45
N GLN A 182 -12.29 -6.28 5.38
CA GLN A 182 -13.12 -6.62 4.21
C GLN A 182 -13.23 -5.48 3.19
N LEU A 183 -12.79 -4.28 3.54
CA LEU A 183 -12.71 -3.15 2.61
C LEU A 183 -11.42 -3.20 1.81
N PRO A 184 -11.44 -2.78 0.54
CA PRO A 184 -10.22 -2.67 -0.24
C PRO A 184 -9.23 -1.69 0.42
N PRO A 185 -7.98 -2.11 0.69
CA PRO A 185 -6.99 -1.24 1.32
C PRO A 185 -6.80 0.09 0.59
N ALA A 186 -6.78 0.07 -0.74
CA ALA A 186 -6.64 1.26 -1.57
C ALA A 186 -7.78 2.29 -1.36
N TYR A 187 -9.00 1.82 -1.06
CA TYR A 187 -10.13 2.70 -0.70
C TYR A 187 -9.87 3.39 0.64
N MET A 188 -9.47 2.63 1.65
CA MET A 188 -9.18 3.16 2.99
C MET A 188 -8.01 4.16 2.96
N TYR A 189 -6.95 3.85 2.21
CA TYR A 189 -5.82 4.77 2.02
C TYR A 189 -6.25 6.09 1.40
N SER A 190 -7.06 6.05 0.35
CA SER A 190 -7.47 7.27 -0.34
C SER A 190 -8.33 8.18 0.54
N VAL A 191 -9.17 7.60 1.42
CA VAL A 191 -9.96 8.37 2.41
C VAL A 191 -9.04 9.10 3.40
N ILE A 192 -8.16 8.35 4.06
CA ILE A 192 -7.25 8.91 5.08
C ILE A 192 -6.25 9.88 4.45
N PHE A 193 -5.72 9.55 3.27
CA PHE A 193 -4.77 10.41 2.57
C PHE A 193 -5.38 11.76 2.19
N LYS A 194 -6.62 11.76 1.69
CA LYS A 194 -7.33 13.01 1.39
C LYS A 194 -7.45 13.89 2.63
N ASP A 195 -7.88 13.31 3.76
CA ASP A 195 -7.99 14.05 5.03
C ASP A 195 -6.64 14.65 5.45
N ILE A 196 -5.57 13.83 5.43
CA ILE A 196 -4.21 14.28 5.82
C ILE A 196 -3.75 15.44 4.95
N VAL A 197 -3.91 15.32 3.62
CA VAL A 197 -3.46 16.34 2.67
C VAL A 197 -4.21 17.66 2.88
N LEU A 198 -5.51 17.61 3.21
CA LEU A 198 -6.30 18.80 3.47
C LEU A 198 -5.97 19.47 4.81
N GLU A 199 -5.46 18.70 5.79
CA GLU A 199 -4.99 19.22 7.08
C GLU A 199 -3.58 19.85 7.04
N ILE A 200 -2.77 19.53 6.01
CA ILE A 200 -1.40 20.05 5.89
C ILE A 200 -1.45 21.56 5.66
N ASP A 201 -0.80 22.31 6.53
CA ASP A 201 -0.59 23.75 6.39
C ASP A 201 0.92 24.05 6.30
N ASP A 202 1.53 23.59 5.21
CA ASP A 202 2.97 23.73 4.98
C ASP A 202 3.32 25.04 4.27
N ASP A 203 4.49 25.58 4.61
CA ASP A 203 5.14 26.65 3.85
C ASP A 203 5.57 26.10 2.47
N ASP A 204 4.97 26.62 1.40
CA ASP A 204 5.24 26.21 0.01
C ASP A 204 6.74 26.26 -0.32
N ALA A 205 7.50 27.24 0.21
CA ALA A 205 8.93 27.37 -0.07
C ALA A 205 9.73 26.21 0.53
N LYS A 206 9.38 25.78 1.75
CA LYS A 206 9.98 24.63 2.42
C LYS A 206 9.62 23.34 1.70
N SER A 207 8.36 23.18 1.31
CA SER A 207 7.86 22.00 0.60
C SER A 207 8.47 21.84 -0.78
N ILE A 208 8.63 22.94 -1.55
CA ILE A 208 9.32 22.93 -2.85
C ILE A 208 10.79 22.54 -2.69
N LYS A 209 11.47 23.01 -1.64
CA LYS A 209 12.87 22.62 -1.36
C LYS A 209 12.99 21.13 -1.02
N ALA A 210 12.05 20.58 -0.26
CA ALA A 210 12.01 19.16 0.04
C ALA A 210 11.75 18.32 -1.22
N LEU A 211 10.81 18.77 -2.07
CA LEU A 211 10.53 18.14 -3.37
C LEU A 211 11.76 18.22 -4.30
N GLU A 212 12.49 19.36 -4.34
CA GLU A 212 13.74 19.47 -5.11
C GLU A 212 14.76 18.42 -4.70
N THR A 213 14.96 18.23 -3.39
CA THR A 213 15.91 17.24 -2.87
C THR A 213 15.50 15.82 -3.28
N TYR A 214 14.21 15.52 -3.19
CA TYR A 214 13.64 14.24 -3.62
C TYR A 214 13.82 14.03 -5.13
N CYS A 215 13.49 15.02 -5.96
CA CYS A 215 13.65 14.95 -7.42
C CYS A 215 15.10 14.70 -7.83
N LYS A 216 16.08 15.35 -7.18
CA LYS A 216 17.51 15.11 -7.43
C LYS A 216 17.93 13.69 -7.06
N LYS A 217 17.43 13.15 -5.93
CA LYS A 217 17.63 11.75 -5.52
C LYS A 217 17.07 10.77 -6.56
N LYS A 218 15.97 11.14 -7.23
CA LYS A 218 15.32 10.36 -8.29
C LYS A 218 15.82 10.68 -9.71
N GLU A 219 16.92 11.40 -9.85
CA GLU A 219 17.57 11.75 -11.12
C GLU A 219 16.66 12.52 -12.11
N ILE A 220 15.68 13.28 -11.61
CA ILE A 220 14.89 14.20 -12.45
C ILE A 220 15.81 15.29 -12.98
N PRO A 221 15.71 15.65 -14.28
CA PRO A 221 16.58 16.66 -14.90
C PRO A 221 16.55 18.00 -14.17
N ASP A 222 17.73 18.59 -13.91
CA ASP A 222 17.86 19.89 -13.26
C ASP A 222 17.12 21.01 -14.03
N THR A 223 16.95 20.88 -15.33
CA THR A 223 16.19 21.84 -16.17
C THR A 223 14.73 21.90 -15.74
N GLU A 224 14.08 20.75 -15.50
CA GLU A 224 12.70 20.66 -15.08
C GLU A 224 12.53 21.12 -13.63
N ILE A 225 13.45 20.72 -12.73
CA ILE A 225 13.45 21.14 -11.32
C ILE A 225 13.61 22.68 -11.23
N ASN A 226 14.51 23.26 -11.99
CA ASN A 226 14.73 24.72 -12.01
C ASN A 226 13.55 25.46 -12.65
N GLU A 227 12.89 24.89 -13.63
CA GLU A 227 11.66 25.44 -14.20
C GLU A 227 10.54 25.47 -13.17
N LEU A 228 10.32 24.38 -12.44
CA LEU A 228 9.36 24.31 -11.35
C LEU A 228 9.65 25.41 -10.30
N LYS A 229 10.87 25.49 -9.78
CA LYS A 229 11.25 26.51 -8.78
C LYS A 229 11.01 27.93 -9.25
N ARG A 230 11.35 28.23 -10.48
CA ARG A 230 11.24 29.59 -11.02
C ARG A 230 9.80 30.02 -11.28
N LYS A 231 8.96 29.10 -11.73
CA LYS A 231 7.62 29.41 -12.23
C LYS A 231 6.49 28.95 -11.34
N TYR A 232 6.76 28.20 -10.25
CA TYR A 232 5.72 27.59 -9.43
C TYR A 232 4.65 28.59 -8.97
N GLN A 233 5.06 29.73 -8.46
CA GLN A 233 4.14 30.78 -8.01
C GLN A 233 3.50 31.60 -9.13
N GLN A 234 4.00 31.48 -10.37
CA GLN A 234 3.49 32.22 -11.54
C GLN A 234 2.41 31.48 -12.29
N LYS A 235 2.27 30.19 -12.04
CA LYS A 235 1.30 29.30 -12.71
C LYS A 235 0.41 28.64 -11.68
N SER A 236 -0.84 28.36 -12.09
CA SER A 236 -1.82 27.71 -11.22
C SER A 236 -1.50 26.23 -11.00
N PRO A 237 -1.95 25.61 -9.89
CA PRO A 237 -1.85 24.17 -9.68
C PRO A 237 -2.43 23.32 -10.81
N VAL A 238 -3.56 23.72 -11.40
CA VAL A 238 -4.17 23.06 -12.57
C VAL A 238 -3.21 23.11 -13.76
N TRP A 239 -2.57 24.25 -14.02
CA TRP A 239 -1.58 24.37 -15.09
C TRP A 239 -0.41 23.38 -14.91
N TRP A 240 0.11 23.28 -13.68
CA TRP A 240 1.19 22.34 -13.35
C TRP A 240 0.75 20.87 -13.47
N TYR A 241 -0.48 20.55 -13.10
CA TYR A 241 -1.03 19.22 -13.23
C TYR A 241 -1.21 18.79 -14.68
N THR A 242 -1.61 19.72 -15.56
CA THR A 242 -1.86 19.45 -16.99
C THR A 242 -0.62 19.67 -17.87
N CYS A 243 0.46 20.25 -17.31
CA CYS A 243 1.72 20.46 -18.03
C CYS A 243 2.46 19.13 -18.26
N GLU A 244 3.11 19.04 -19.42
CA GLU A 244 3.95 17.89 -19.78
C GLU A 244 5.27 17.85 -18.98
N MET A 245 5.19 17.70 -17.67
CA MET A 245 6.33 17.61 -16.78
C MET A 245 6.25 16.38 -15.87
N PHE A 246 7.37 16.04 -15.26
CA PHE A 246 7.48 14.91 -14.32
C PHE A 246 6.42 14.90 -13.20
N LEU A 247 5.88 16.06 -12.82
CA LEU A 247 5.00 16.22 -11.68
C LEU A 247 3.69 15.42 -11.82
N TYR A 248 3.09 15.41 -13.03
CA TYR A 248 1.89 14.63 -13.33
C TYR A 248 2.13 13.11 -13.18
N GLY A 249 3.17 12.60 -13.82
CA GLY A 249 3.52 11.19 -13.78
C GLY A 249 3.90 10.73 -12.36
N MET A 250 4.70 11.54 -11.66
CA MET A 250 5.13 11.27 -10.28
C MET A 250 3.93 11.22 -9.32
N LEU A 251 3.01 12.17 -9.42
CA LEU A 251 1.80 12.22 -8.59
C LEU A 251 0.93 10.99 -8.81
N ASN A 252 0.58 10.71 -10.06
CA ASN A 252 -0.31 9.60 -10.39
C ASN A 252 0.31 8.25 -10.03
N ARG A 253 1.63 8.09 -10.22
CA ARG A 253 2.33 6.88 -9.78
C ARG A 253 2.36 6.77 -8.26
N GLY A 254 2.73 7.84 -7.56
CA GLY A 254 2.78 7.86 -6.09
C GLY A 254 1.46 7.41 -5.46
N LEU A 255 0.35 7.93 -5.97
CA LEU A 255 -0.98 7.56 -5.53
C LEU A 255 -1.35 6.10 -5.87
N ARG A 256 -0.86 5.57 -7.01
CA ARG A 256 -1.14 4.19 -7.43
C ARG A 256 -0.32 3.17 -6.66
N SER A 257 0.98 3.40 -6.52
CA SER A 257 1.91 2.47 -5.88
C SER A 257 2.01 2.65 -4.37
N LEU A 258 1.27 3.63 -3.80
CA LEU A 258 1.37 4.03 -2.40
C LEU A 258 2.82 4.35 -1.99
N ASP A 259 3.55 5.06 -2.88
CA ASP A 259 4.90 5.54 -2.60
C ASP A 259 4.83 6.67 -1.56
N MET A 260 5.03 6.31 -0.28
CA MET A 260 4.89 7.25 0.83
C MET A 260 5.96 8.33 0.81
N GLU A 261 7.15 8.05 0.30
CA GLU A 261 8.20 9.06 0.12
C GLU A 261 7.73 10.13 -0.87
N ALA A 262 7.23 9.72 -2.04
CA ALA A 262 6.68 10.65 -3.04
C ALA A 262 5.46 11.41 -2.51
N MET A 263 4.50 10.71 -1.88
CA MET A 263 3.26 11.29 -1.40
C MET A 263 3.50 12.33 -0.29
N SER A 264 4.46 12.11 0.61
CA SER A 264 4.84 13.07 1.65
C SER A 264 5.43 14.37 1.05
N LYS A 265 6.14 14.27 -0.07
CA LYS A 265 6.74 15.44 -0.75
C LYS A 265 5.76 16.17 -1.67
N LEU A 266 4.73 15.49 -2.17
CA LEU A 266 3.72 16.05 -3.08
C LEU A 266 2.45 16.54 -2.37
N GLY A 267 2.28 16.26 -1.07
CA GLY A 267 1.07 16.57 -0.31
C GLY A 267 0.64 18.05 -0.44
N PHE A 268 1.58 19.00 -0.33
CA PHE A 268 1.30 20.42 -0.49
C PHE A 268 0.73 20.76 -1.87
N PHE A 269 1.27 20.15 -2.93
CA PHE A 269 0.79 20.34 -4.30
C PHE A 269 -0.62 19.79 -4.49
N ILE A 270 -0.88 18.59 -3.96
CA ILE A 270 -2.19 17.94 -4.01
C ILE A 270 -3.24 18.82 -3.32
N ARG A 271 -2.90 19.36 -2.14
CA ARG A 271 -3.77 20.29 -1.42
C ARG A 271 -4.07 21.56 -2.23
N ARG A 272 -3.03 22.18 -2.81
CA ARG A 272 -3.20 23.37 -3.65
C ARG A 272 -4.08 23.13 -4.87
N LEU A 273 -3.92 21.98 -5.51
CA LEU A 273 -4.76 21.58 -6.64
C LEU A 273 -6.22 21.37 -6.21
N HIS A 274 -6.45 20.71 -5.08
CA HIS A 274 -7.79 20.53 -4.53
C HIS A 274 -8.47 21.88 -4.23
N LEU A 275 -7.77 22.78 -3.53
CA LEU A 275 -8.31 24.10 -3.20
C LEU A 275 -8.61 24.96 -4.43
N GLN A 276 -7.78 24.88 -5.47
CA GLN A 276 -8.09 25.54 -6.73
C GLN A 276 -9.33 24.97 -7.40
N LEU A 277 -9.51 23.64 -7.40
CA LEU A 277 -10.72 23.02 -7.92
C LEU A 277 -11.97 23.43 -7.13
N GLU A 278 -11.85 23.55 -5.80
CA GLU A 278 -12.93 24.05 -4.95
C GLU A 278 -13.33 25.49 -5.32
N GLN A 279 -12.35 26.37 -5.47
CA GLN A 279 -12.58 27.75 -5.91
C GLN A 279 -13.26 27.81 -7.29
N LEU A 280 -12.71 27.08 -8.27
CA LEU A 280 -13.28 27.04 -9.63
C LEU A 280 -14.68 26.44 -9.66
N HIS A 281 -14.95 25.42 -8.82
CA HIS A 281 -16.29 24.85 -8.68
C HIS A 281 -17.30 25.92 -8.21
N GLN A 282 -16.94 26.71 -7.21
CA GLN A 282 -17.78 27.79 -6.70
C GLN A 282 -18.02 28.87 -7.79
N GLU A 283 -16.97 29.30 -8.48
CA GLU A 283 -17.04 30.28 -9.57
C GLU A 283 -17.89 29.80 -10.77
N GLN A 284 -17.85 28.49 -11.04
CA GLN A 284 -18.57 27.87 -12.17
C GLN A 284 -19.96 27.30 -11.79
N SER A 285 -20.40 27.48 -10.55
CA SER A 285 -21.66 26.92 -10.04
C SER A 285 -22.85 27.20 -10.91
N ASP A 286 -22.91 28.41 -11.54
CA ASP A 286 -23.97 28.78 -12.47
C ASP A 286 -23.98 27.99 -13.79
N LYS A 287 -22.82 27.51 -14.23
CA LYS A 287 -22.70 26.69 -15.46
C LYS A 287 -23.28 25.28 -15.28
N PHE A 288 -23.27 24.76 -14.04
CA PHE A 288 -23.58 23.36 -13.72
C PHE A 288 -24.94 23.18 -12.98
N LYS A 289 -25.84 24.14 -13.00
CA LYS A 289 -27.14 24.10 -12.26
C LYS A 289 -28.05 22.89 -12.57
N LYS A 290 -27.79 22.18 -13.66
CA LYS A 290 -28.54 20.98 -14.06
C LYS A 290 -27.65 19.75 -14.03
N SER A 291 -28.26 18.57 -13.89
CA SER A 291 -27.55 17.32 -14.09
C SER A 291 -26.93 17.27 -15.50
N PHE A 292 -25.67 16.84 -15.59
CA PHE A 292 -24.95 16.70 -16.84
C PHE A 292 -24.17 15.36 -16.85
N THR A 293 -23.64 14.99 -18.02
CA THR A 293 -22.93 13.73 -18.19
C THR A 293 -21.53 14.00 -18.69
N VAL A 294 -20.56 13.30 -18.10
CA VAL A 294 -19.16 13.29 -18.55
C VAL A 294 -18.73 11.88 -18.91
N TYR A 295 -17.70 11.79 -19.72
CA TYR A 295 -17.25 10.55 -20.32
C TYR A 295 -15.75 10.35 -20.06
N ARG A 296 -15.36 9.08 -19.81
CA ARG A 296 -13.98 8.67 -19.74
C ARG A 296 -13.81 7.31 -20.38
N GLY A 297 -12.89 7.20 -21.34
CA GLY A 297 -12.48 5.92 -21.91
C GLY A 297 -11.23 5.39 -21.18
N GLN A 298 -11.19 4.10 -20.90
CA GLN A 298 -10.06 3.45 -20.21
C GLN A 298 -9.91 2.00 -20.63
N GLY A 299 -8.65 1.52 -20.75
CA GLY A 299 -8.34 0.12 -20.84
C GLY A 299 -8.19 -0.50 -19.43
N MET A 300 -8.74 -1.69 -19.22
CA MET A 300 -8.68 -2.40 -17.95
C MET A 300 -8.09 -3.79 -18.12
N SER A 301 -7.39 -4.28 -17.11
CA SER A 301 -7.04 -5.70 -17.03
C SER A 301 -8.30 -6.56 -16.91
N LYS A 302 -8.22 -7.85 -17.27
CA LYS A 302 -9.35 -8.77 -17.09
C LYS A 302 -9.72 -8.94 -15.62
N GLU A 303 -8.74 -8.85 -14.73
CA GLU A 303 -8.93 -8.93 -13.28
C GLU A 303 -9.68 -7.70 -12.74
N ASP A 304 -9.22 -6.48 -13.07
CA ASP A 304 -9.91 -5.25 -12.66
C ASP A 304 -11.32 -5.17 -13.22
N PHE A 305 -11.50 -5.64 -14.45
CA PHE A 305 -12.83 -5.69 -15.06
C PHE A 305 -13.75 -6.70 -14.36
N GLN A 306 -13.23 -7.84 -13.89
CA GLN A 306 -14.01 -8.77 -13.08
C GLN A 306 -14.41 -8.15 -11.74
N ASN A 307 -13.48 -7.46 -11.07
CA ASN A 307 -13.77 -6.72 -9.84
C ASN A 307 -14.87 -5.66 -10.04
N LEU A 308 -14.85 -4.98 -11.19
CA LEU A 308 -15.90 -4.04 -11.57
C LEU A 308 -17.27 -4.72 -11.74
N LEU A 309 -17.33 -5.88 -12.40
CA LEU A 309 -18.56 -6.67 -12.58
C LEU A 309 -19.14 -7.12 -11.24
N ASP A 310 -18.28 -7.61 -10.34
CA ASP A 310 -18.67 -8.10 -9.02
C ASP A 310 -19.15 -6.98 -8.09
N SER A 311 -18.81 -5.74 -8.43
CA SER A 311 -19.18 -4.54 -7.68
C SER A 311 -20.41 -3.81 -8.23
N LYS A 312 -21.17 -4.42 -9.13
CA LYS A 312 -22.43 -3.82 -9.66
C LYS A 312 -23.41 -3.47 -8.53
N GLY A 313 -23.90 -2.24 -8.52
CA GLY A 313 -24.75 -1.68 -7.47
C GLY A 313 -24.00 -1.24 -6.19
N GLY A 314 -22.69 -1.45 -6.13
CA GLY A 314 -21.77 -0.93 -5.10
C GLY A 314 -21.17 0.41 -5.49
N LEU A 315 -19.98 0.70 -4.92
CA LEU A 315 -19.29 1.96 -5.13
C LEU A 315 -17.99 1.74 -5.91
N LEU A 316 -17.63 2.74 -6.72
CA LEU A 316 -16.35 2.87 -7.43
C LEU A 316 -15.71 4.19 -7.01
N SER A 317 -14.49 4.14 -6.48
CA SER A 317 -13.68 5.31 -6.18
C SER A 317 -12.53 5.45 -7.18
N PHE A 318 -12.36 6.66 -7.71
CA PHE A 318 -11.15 7.04 -8.43
C PHE A 318 -10.20 7.72 -7.44
N ASN A 319 -9.08 7.07 -7.17
CA ASN A 319 -8.19 7.48 -6.08
C ASN A 319 -7.29 8.66 -6.45
N ASN A 320 -7.13 8.95 -7.74
CA ASN A 320 -6.41 10.12 -8.27
C ASN A 320 -7.37 11.25 -8.64
N PHE A 321 -6.81 12.36 -9.09
CA PHE A 321 -7.59 13.38 -9.80
C PHE A 321 -8.12 12.79 -11.11
N LEU A 322 -9.43 12.91 -11.33
CA LEU A 322 -10.10 12.24 -12.42
C LEU A 322 -10.38 13.23 -13.55
N SER A 323 -9.66 13.08 -14.65
CA SER A 323 -9.90 13.80 -15.91
C SER A 323 -11.02 13.13 -16.71
N THR A 324 -11.97 13.92 -17.15
CA THR A 324 -13.13 13.49 -17.95
C THR A 324 -13.44 14.52 -19.02
N SER A 325 -14.20 14.15 -20.05
CA SER A 325 -14.66 15.08 -21.08
C SER A 325 -16.19 15.12 -21.16
N MET A 326 -16.75 16.26 -21.50
CA MET A 326 -18.18 16.38 -21.84
C MET A 326 -18.50 15.77 -23.22
N GLU A 327 -17.50 15.50 -24.03
CA GLU A 327 -17.65 14.89 -25.35
C GLU A 327 -17.40 13.37 -25.30
N ARG A 328 -18.44 12.58 -25.56
CA ARG A 328 -18.32 11.11 -25.64
C ARG A 328 -17.26 10.66 -26.64
N LYS A 329 -17.08 11.41 -27.72
CA LYS A 329 -16.11 11.09 -28.76
C LYS A 329 -14.68 11.02 -28.22
N VAL A 330 -14.31 11.94 -27.35
CA VAL A 330 -12.98 11.98 -26.71
C VAL A 330 -12.73 10.69 -25.92
N GLY A 331 -13.67 10.29 -25.05
CA GLY A 331 -13.57 9.04 -24.30
C GLY A 331 -13.51 7.80 -25.21
N MET A 332 -14.26 7.78 -26.30
CA MET A 332 -14.24 6.67 -27.27
C MET A 332 -12.90 6.58 -28.01
N GLU A 333 -12.32 7.68 -28.42
CA GLU A 333 -11.02 7.68 -29.08
C GLU A 333 -9.90 7.14 -28.22
N PHE A 334 -9.95 7.43 -26.91
CA PHE A 334 -9.01 6.88 -25.95
C PHE A 334 -9.10 5.35 -25.86
N VAL A 335 -10.27 4.82 -25.59
CA VAL A 335 -10.44 3.37 -25.42
C VAL A 335 -10.15 2.59 -26.69
N GLU A 336 -10.54 3.12 -27.86
CA GLU A 336 -10.26 2.48 -29.14
C GLU A 336 -8.77 2.44 -29.46
N ARG A 337 -7.99 3.48 -29.12
CA ARG A 337 -6.54 3.50 -29.26
C ARG A 337 -5.90 2.44 -28.37
N THR A 338 -6.33 2.37 -27.10
CA THR A 338 -5.76 1.43 -26.13
C THR A 338 -6.04 -0.03 -26.53
N MET A 339 -7.28 -0.33 -26.97
CA MET A 339 -7.66 -1.67 -27.45
C MET A 339 -6.92 -2.09 -28.72
N LYS A 340 -6.62 -1.16 -29.63
CA LYS A 340 -5.80 -1.46 -30.83
C LYS A 340 -4.36 -1.84 -30.50
N LYS A 341 -3.82 -1.32 -29.39
CA LYS A 341 -2.45 -1.57 -28.95
C LYS A 341 -2.28 -2.86 -28.19
N ASN A 342 -3.29 -3.26 -27.42
CA ASN A 342 -3.25 -4.44 -26.57
C ASN A 342 -4.58 -5.21 -26.65
N GLN A 343 -4.54 -6.42 -27.20
CA GLN A 343 -5.73 -7.27 -27.36
C GLN A 343 -6.16 -7.98 -26.07
N ASP A 344 -5.33 -7.96 -25.05
CA ASP A 344 -5.61 -8.63 -23.76
C ASP A 344 -6.38 -7.77 -22.77
N ILE A 345 -6.63 -6.51 -23.10
CA ILE A 345 -7.38 -5.58 -22.25
C ILE A 345 -8.86 -5.54 -22.63
N VAL A 346 -9.68 -5.18 -21.65
CA VAL A 346 -11.10 -4.87 -21.82
C VAL A 346 -11.25 -3.36 -21.95
N GLY A 347 -11.89 -2.91 -23.04
CA GLY A 347 -12.22 -1.49 -23.22
C GLY A 347 -13.46 -1.11 -22.41
N VAL A 348 -13.35 -0.04 -21.64
CA VAL A 348 -14.45 0.49 -20.84
C VAL A 348 -14.67 1.95 -21.15
N ILE A 349 -15.90 2.34 -21.42
CA ILE A 349 -16.34 3.74 -21.41
C ILE A 349 -17.19 3.99 -20.18
N PHE A 350 -16.72 4.81 -19.28
CA PHE A 350 -17.47 5.31 -18.14
C PHE A 350 -18.38 6.46 -18.61
N ILE A 351 -19.66 6.34 -18.29
CA ILE A 351 -20.71 7.33 -18.56
C ILE A 351 -21.20 7.81 -17.20
N MET A 352 -20.72 8.97 -16.78
CA MET A 352 -20.88 9.48 -15.43
C MET A 352 -21.93 10.58 -15.39
N THR A 353 -23.01 10.35 -14.67
CA THR A 353 -24.06 11.35 -14.42
C THR A 353 -23.71 12.13 -13.16
N ILE A 354 -23.58 13.44 -13.30
CA ILE A 354 -23.26 14.39 -12.24
C ILE A 354 -24.46 15.19 -11.89
N ASP A 355 -24.93 15.09 -10.65
CA ASP A 355 -26.02 15.90 -10.10
C ASP A 355 -25.45 16.82 -9.02
N GLN A 356 -25.28 18.09 -9.37
CA GLN A 356 -24.64 19.06 -8.47
C GLN A 356 -25.44 19.30 -7.18
N SER A 357 -26.79 19.08 -7.20
CA SER A 357 -27.60 19.22 -6.00
C SER A 357 -27.27 18.22 -4.89
N LYS A 358 -26.48 17.16 -5.22
CA LYS A 358 -26.10 16.07 -4.34
C LYS A 358 -24.64 16.13 -3.88
N ILE A 359 -23.88 17.14 -4.31
CA ILE A 359 -22.43 17.19 -4.08
C ILE A 359 -22.09 18.43 -3.27
N SER A 360 -21.26 18.28 -2.24
CA SER A 360 -20.63 19.41 -1.56
C SER A 360 -19.44 19.95 -2.36
N THR A 361 -19.35 21.26 -2.48
CA THR A 361 -18.24 21.92 -3.17
C THR A 361 -16.91 21.69 -2.46
N SER A 362 -16.91 21.46 -1.16
CA SER A 362 -15.68 21.24 -0.36
C SER A 362 -15.21 19.79 -0.38
N ASN A 363 -16.15 18.82 -0.44
CA ASN A 363 -15.76 17.41 -0.34
C ASN A 363 -15.39 16.80 -1.69
N THR A 364 -16.14 17.12 -2.75
CA THR A 364 -15.90 16.55 -4.08
C THR A 364 -15.91 17.65 -5.15
N PRO A 365 -14.99 18.64 -5.06
CA PRO A 365 -14.91 19.68 -6.06
C PRO A 365 -14.52 19.13 -7.42
N PHE A 366 -15.10 19.73 -8.46
CA PHE A 366 -14.75 19.54 -9.85
C PHE A 366 -14.87 20.86 -10.61
N ALA A 367 -14.15 20.99 -11.70
CA ALA A 367 -14.22 22.19 -12.51
C ALA A 367 -13.90 21.90 -13.97
N MET A 368 -14.46 22.73 -14.88
CA MET A 368 -13.98 22.85 -16.25
C MET A 368 -12.64 23.60 -16.21
N ILE A 369 -11.58 22.99 -16.75
CA ILE A 369 -10.22 23.48 -16.56
C ILE A 369 -9.57 24.06 -17.83
N ASP A 370 -10.25 24.11 -18.95
CA ASP A 370 -9.70 24.52 -20.27
C ASP A 370 -8.94 25.87 -20.22
N GLU A 371 -9.48 26.86 -19.47
CA GLU A 371 -8.88 28.20 -19.35
C GLU A 371 -7.63 28.21 -18.44
N HIS A 372 -7.44 27.19 -17.59
CA HIS A 372 -6.37 27.06 -16.61
C HIS A 372 -5.35 25.97 -16.98
N SER A 373 -5.68 25.13 -17.95
CA SER A 373 -4.85 24.03 -18.45
C SER A 373 -3.65 24.53 -19.24
N ALA A 374 -2.54 23.78 -19.16
CA ALA A 374 -1.40 23.97 -20.05
C ALA A 374 -1.71 23.56 -21.51
N ILE A 375 -2.74 22.73 -21.69
CA ILE A 375 -3.20 22.21 -22.98
C ILE A 375 -4.69 22.59 -23.12
N PRO A 376 -5.01 23.74 -23.74
CA PRO A 376 -6.38 24.14 -23.96
C PRO A 376 -7.05 23.26 -25.01
N SER A 377 -8.32 22.94 -24.86
CA SER A 377 -9.27 22.53 -25.91
C SER A 377 -9.93 21.15 -25.87
N GLU A 378 -10.10 20.51 -24.70
CA GLU A 378 -10.77 19.20 -24.66
C GLU A 378 -12.15 19.22 -23.93
N GLN A 379 -12.69 20.38 -23.55
CA GLN A 379 -13.82 20.49 -22.65
C GLN A 379 -13.66 19.57 -21.45
N GLU A 380 -12.47 19.68 -20.84
CA GLU A 380 -12.03 18.81 -19.78
C GLU A 380 -12.65 19.24 -18.45
N ILE A 381 -13.27 18.27 -17.77
CA ILE A 381 -13.68 18.39 -16.36
C ILE A 381 -12.77 17.55 -15.50
N LEU A 382 -12.10 18.22 -14.57
CA LEU A 382 -11.23 17.59 -13.59
C LEU A 382 -11.93 17.49 -12.25
N PHE A 383 -12.06 16.25 -11.72
CA PHE A 383 -12.56 15.98 -10.38
C PHE A 383 -11.39 15.84 -9.41
N THR A 384 -11.61 16.21 -8.16
CA THR A 384 -10.64 15.97 -7.09
C THR A 384 -10.38 14.47 -6.87
N MET A 385 -9.27 14.18 -6.22
CA MET A 385 -8.94 12.82 -5.81
C MET A 385 -10.01 12.22 -4.88
N HIS A 386 -10.11 10.90 -4.89
CA HIS A 386 -11.10 10.13 -4.13
C HIS A 386 -12.54 10.57 -4.45
N SER A 387 -12.86 10.71 -5.75
CA SER A 387 -14.23 10.92 -6.22
C SER A 387 -14.96 9.58 -6.32
N VAL A 388 -16.08 9.45 -5.62
CA VAL A 388 -16.83 8.20 -5.46
C VAL A 388 -18.11 8.22 -6.28
N PHE A 389 -18.37 7.12 -6.98
CA PHE A 389 -19.52 6.94 -7.84
C PHE A 389 -20.24 5.63 -7.49
N ARG A 390 -21.55 5.62 -7.63
CA ARG A 390 -22.36 4.39 -7.58
C ARG A 390 -22.44 3.75 -8.95
N ILE A 391 -22.19 2.45 -9.02
CA ILE A 391 -22.27 1.66 -10.26
C ILE A 391 -23.75 1.31 -10.50
N ILE A 392 -24.34 1.89 -11.51
CA ILE A 392 -25.77 1.70 -11.85
C ILE A 392 -25.95 0.53 -12.80
N GLU A 393 -25.24 0.55 -13.93
CA GLU A 393 -25.38 -0.44 -14.99
C GLU A 393 -24.03 -0.72 -15.66
N ILE A 394 -23.81 -1.98 -16.01
CA ILE A 394 -22.69 -2.43 -16.82
C ILE A 394 -23.27 -3.21 -17.99
N LYS A 395 -22.98 -2.79 -19.22
CA LYS A 395 -23.49 -3.43 -20.43
C LYS A 395 -22.44 -3.48 -21.52
N GLN A 396 -22.46 -4.56 -22.28
CA GLN A 396 -21.60 -4.75 -23.45
C GLN A 396 -22.14 -3.95 -24.63
N THR A 397 -21.26 -3.35 -25.43
CA THR A 397 -21.70 -2.63 -26.62
C THR A 397 -22.07 -3.61 -27.75
N SER A 398 -23.14 -3.32 -28.47
CA SER A 398 -23.60 -4.16 -29.58
C SER A 398 -22.64 -4.23 -30.78
N LYS A 399 -21.68 -3.29 -30.85
CA LYS A 399 -20.75 -3.14 -31.98
C LYS A 399 -19.40 -3.82 -31.80
N ASN A 400 -18.97 -4.05 -30.55
CA ASN A 400 -17.67 -4.63 -30.23
C ASN A 400 -17.74 -5.43 -28.92
N ASN A 401 -17.48 -6.72 -28.99
CA ASN A 401 -17.55 -7.64 -27.83
C ASN A 401 -16.50 -7.38 -26.76
N HIS A 402 -15.47 -6.56 -27.01
CA HIS A 402 -14.43 -6.19 -26.06
C HIS A 402 -14.62 -4.78 -25.47
N LEU A 403 -15.72 -4.09 -25.83
CA LEU A 403 -16.02 -2.75 -25.33
C LEU A 403 -17.28 -2.75 -24.48
N TRP A 404 -17.17 -2.17 -23.28
CA TRP A 404 -18.26 -2.11 -22.30
C TRP A 404 -18.60 -0.67 -21.93
N GLU A 405 -19.87 -0.42 -21.68
CA GLU A 405 -20.39 0.83 -21.12
C GLU A 405 -20.70 0.64 -19.65
N VAL A 406 -20.18 1.53 -18.83
CA VAL A 406 -20.39 1.54 -17.38
C VAL A 406 -21.05 2.84 -16.98
N HIS A 407 -22.32 2.75 -16.57
CA HIS A 407 -23.10 3.88 -16.13
C HIS A 407 -22.88 4.13 -14.64
N LEU A 408 -22.39 5.30 -14.32
CA LEU A 408 -22.06 5.73 -12.97
C LEU A 408 -22.90 6.96 -12.60
N THR A 409 -23.23 7.09 -11.34
CA THR A 409 -23.79 8.33 -10.78
C THR A 409 -22.93 8.78 -9.64
N ILE A 410 -22.59 10.05 -9.57
CA ILE A 410 -21.80 10.58 -8.46
C ILE A 410 -22.54 10.34 -7.14
N THR A 411 -21.80 9.94 -6.12
CA THR A 411 -22.37 9.63 -4.81
C THR A 411 -22.69 10.93 -4.09
N ASP A 412 -23.84 10.97 -3.43
CA ASP A 412 -24.22 12.06 -2.52
C ASP A 412 -23.28 12.09 -1.31
N ASP A 413 -22.78 13.26 -0.93
CA ASP A 413 -21.94 13.42 0.26
C ASP A 413 -22.67 13.04 1.56
N ASN A 414 -24.00 13.07 1.56
CA ASN A 414 -24.86 12.59 2.65
C ASN A 414 -25.32 11.14 2.47
N ASP A 415 -24.80 10.41 1.47
CA ASP A 415 -25.11 8.98 1.30
C ASP A 415 -24.78 8.22 2.59
N PRO A 416 -25.78 7.60 3.26
CA PRO A 416 -25.55 6.97 4.57
C PRO A 416 -24.52 5.85 4.50
N GLN A 417 -24.43 5.14 3.38
CA GLN A 417 -23.48 4.04 3.20
C GLN A 417 -22.04 4.57 3.08
N LEU A 418 -21.84 5.63 2.30
CA LEU A 418 -20.53 6.26 2.16
C LEU A 418 -20.08 6.90 3.48
N SER A 419 -20.94 7.67 4.14
CA SER A 419 -20.62 8.34 5.40
C SER A 419 -20.33 7.33 6.52
N THR A 420 -21.11 6.25 6.63
CA THR A 420 -20.87 5.18 7.60
C THR A 420 -19.50 4.52 7.39
N LEU A 421 -19.13 4.19 6.14
CA LEU A 421 -17.82 3.60 5.83
C LEU A 421 -16.68 4.56 6.17
N THR A 422 -16.81 5.82 5.74
CA THR A 422 -15.78 6.85 5.96
C THR A 422 -15.59 7.15 7.44
N ASN A 423 -16.67 7.33 8.20
CA ASN A 423 -16.61 7.59 9.64
C ASN A 423 -15.99 6.42 10.38
N ARG A 424 -16.38 5.19 10.04
CA ARG A 424 -15.81 3.99 10.64
C ARG A 424 -14.29 3.90 10.41
N ILE A 425 -13.82 4.16 9.18
CA ILE A 425 -12.37 4.20 8.90
C ILE A 425 -11.68 5.25 9.79
N LYS A 426 -12.31 6.43 9.94
CA LYS A 426 -11.78 7.54 10.73
C LYS A 426 -11.77 7.25 12.24
N GLU A 427 -12.78 6.57 12.75
CA GLU A 427 -12.89 6.19 14.17
C GLU A 427 -11.92 5.09 14.56
N GLU A 428 -11.67 4.12 13.66
CA GLU A 428 -10.79 2.98 13.94
C GLU A 428 -9.29 3.31 13.76
N ILE A 429 -8.94 4.42 13.11
CA ILE A 429 -7.57 4.83 12.86
C ILE A 429 -7.27 6.13 13.60
N ASP A 430 -6.61 6.01 14.75
CA ASP A 430 -6.21 7.14 15.58
C ASP A 430 -5.02 7.91 15.00
N GLY A 431 -4.78 9.13 15.54
CA GLY A 431 -3.64 9.96 15.20
C GLY A 431 -3.99 11.17 14.32
N ARG A 432 -2.97 11.92 13.95
CA ARG A 432 -3.07 13.09 13.07
C ARG A 432 -2.02 13.00 11.96
N GLY A 433 -2.33 13.63 10.84
CA GLY A 433 -1.41 13.73 9.71
C GLY A 433 -0.85 12.36 9.28
N TRP A 434 0.43 12.32 8.96
CA TRP A 434 1.10 11.13 8.44
C TRP A 434 1.17 9.96 9.44
N HIS A 435 1.10 10.23 10.75
CA HIS A 435 1.06 9.15 11.76
C HIS A 435 -0.20 8.29 11.60
N ARG A 436 -1.33 8.91 11.26
CA ARG A 436 -2.58 8.23 10.97
C ARG A 436 -2.48 7.28 9.78
N MET A 437 -1.72 7.69 8.73
CA MET A 437 -1.44 6.83 7.57
C MET A 437 -0.59 5.62 7.97
N GLY A 438 0.44 5.83 8.79
CA GLY A 438 1.27 4.75 9.31
C GLY A 438 0.47 3.72 10.10
N GLU A 439 -0.45 4.15 10.99
CA GLU A 439 -1.36 3.27 11.73
C GLU A 439 -2.26 2.46 10.80
N LEU A 440 -2.83 3.10 9.78
CA LEU A 440 -3.63 2.38 8.79
C LEU A 440 -2.82 1.29 8.09
N MET A 441 -1.60 1.62 7.66
CA MET A 441 -0.71 0.64 6.99
C MET A 441 -0.37 -0.54 7.88
N LEU A 442 -0.09 -0.30 9.15
CA LEU A 442 0.13 -1.37 10.13
C LEU A 442 -1.10 -2.25 10.28
N LYS A 443 -2.29 -1.65 10.38
CA LYS A 443 -3.56 -2.37 10.57
C LYS A 443 -3.90 -3.28 9.39
N VAL A 444 -3.60 -2.86 8.16
CA VAL A 444 -3.89 -3.64 6.95
C VAL A 444 -2.71 -4.51 6.48
N GLY A 445 -1.61 -4.57 7.25
CA GLY A 445 -0.47 -5.46 6.98
C GLY A 445 0.51 -4.96 5.92
N HIS A 446 0.44 -3.68 5.52
CA HIS A 446 1.37 -3.07 4.56
C HIS A 446 2.65 -2.58 5.26
N PHE A 447 3.39 -3.53 5.86
CA PHE A 447 4.53 -3.25 6.72
C PHE A 447 5.68 -2.52 6.05
N ASN A 448 5.95 -2.79 4.78
CA ASN A 448 7.06 -2.14 4.06
C ASN A 448 6.78 -0.65 3.86
N GLN A 449 5.57 -0.29 3.45
CA GLN A 449 5.15 1.09 3.28
C GLN A 449 5.08 1.84 4.60
N ALA A 450 4.62 1.17 5.68
CA ALA A 450 4.64 1.74 7.02
C ALA A 450 6.07 2.01 7.50
N GLU A 451 7.00 1.08 7.28
CA GLU A 451 8.41 1.25 7.65
C GLU A 451 9.05 2.43 6.92
N GLU A 452 8.79 2.57 5.62
CA GLU A 452 9.29 3.70 4.84
C GLU A 452 8.74 5.03 5.32
N LEU A 453 7.43 5.10 5.54
CA LEU A 453 6.81 6.30 6.06
C LEU A 453 7.39 6.70 7.42
N TYR A 454 7.51 5.75 8.37
CA TYR A 454 8.07 6.05 9.67
C TYR A 454 9.56 6.42 9.62
N ASN A 455 10.35 5.84 8.73
CA ASN A 455 11.73 6.26 8.51
C ASN A 455 11.82 7.67 7.94
N GLU A 456 10.98 8.03 6.98
CA GLU A 456 10.88 9.39 6.44
C GLU A 456 10.47 10.41 7.53
N LEU A 457 9.49 10.06 8.35
CA LEU A 457 9.07 10.89 9.47
C LEU A 457 10.19 11.04 10.52
N LEU A 458 10.98 9.98 10.75
CA LEU A 458 12.10 9.99 11.68
C LEU A 458 13.23 10.92 11.22
N GLU A 459 13.55 10.93 9.94
CA GLU A 459 14.53 11.84 9.34
C GLU A 459 14.13 13.32 9.51
N ASN A 460 12.84 13.61 9.52
CA ASN A 460 12.27 14.95 9.65
C ASN A 460 11.83 15.29 11.08
N ALA A 461 11.97 14.37 12.04
CA ALA A 461 11.52 14.57 13.42
C ALA A 461 12.33 15.66 14.12
N SER A 462 11.64 16.71 14.56
CA SER A 462 12.26 17.88 15.19
C SER A 462 12.30 17.79 16.71
N THR A 463 11.42 16.99 17.32
CA THR A 463 11.29 16.83 18.77
C THR A 463 11.59 15.43 19.24
N ASP A 464 11.99 15.29 20.50
CA ASP A 464 12.18 13.98 21.12
C ASP A 464 10.84 13.24 21.29
N SER A 465 9.74 13.95 21.47
CA SER A 465 8.38 13.36 21.49
C SER A 465 8.03 12.70 20.17
N ASP A 466 8.30 13.34 19.03
CA ASP A 466 8.07 12.77 17.70
C ASP A 466 8.92 11.50 17.51
N ARG A 467 10.21 11.57 17.89
CA ARG A 467 11.13 10.43 17.79
C ARG A 467 10.67 9.26 18.66
N THR A 468 10.25 9.51 19.89
CA THR A 468 9.72 8.50 20.81
C THR A 468 8.52 7.80 20.19
N PHE A 469 7.55 8.56 19.68
CA PHE A 469 6.38 7.99 19.02
C PHE A 469 6.78 7.13 17.81
N ILE A 470 7.66 7.63 16.92
CA ILE A 470 8.06 6.92 15.71
C ILE A 470 8.83 5.64 16.04
N TYR A 471 9.77 5.67 17.01
CA TYR A 471 10.47 4.47 17.45
C TYR A 471 9.52 3.43 18.04
N HIS A 472 8.52 3.86 18.80
CA HIS A 472 7.48 2.98 19.33
C HIS A 472 6.72 2.28 18.19
N GLN A 473 6.33 3.02 17.15
CA GLN A 473 5.62 2.45 15.99
C GLN A 473 6.49 1.50 15.16
N LEU A 474 7.78 1.84 14.97
CA LEU A 474 8.73 0.93 14.34
C LEU A 474 8.92 -0.36 15.16
N GLY A 475 8.94 -0.27 16.49
CA GLY A 475 8.93 -1.42 17.39
C GLY A 475 7.72 -2.32 17.18
N ARG A 476 6.51 -1.74 17.16
CA ARG A 476 5.25 -2.47 16.86
C ARG A 476 5.30 -3.16 15.49
N LEU A 477 5.75 -2.44 14.47
CA LEU A 477 5.91 -2.97 13.12
C LEU A 477 6.82 -4.19 13.09
N LYS A 478 7.98 -4.11 13.75
CA LYS A 478 8.93 -5.23 13.82
C LYS A 478 8.38 -6.42 14.60
N CYS A 479 7.58 -6.18 15.66
CA CYS A 479 6.85 -7.25 16.36
C CYS A 479 5.87 -7.97 15.44
N GLN A 480 5.07 -7.23 14.68
CA GLN A 480 4.10 -7.80 13.74
C GLN A 480 4.76 -8.58 12.60
N GLN A 481 6.00 -8.21 12.23
CA GLN A 481 6.82 -8.97 11.28
C GLN A 481 7.54 -10.18 11.90
N GLY A 482 7.42 -10.43 13.21
CA GLY A 482 8.18 -11.46 13.93
C GLY A 482 9.67 -11.15 14.10
N LYS A 483 10.12 -9.92 13.81
CA LYS A 483 11.52 -9.48 13.93
C LYS A 483 11.80 -8.93 15.32
N TYR A 484 11.65 -9.77 16.33
CA TYR A 484 11.72 -9.41 17.74
C TYR A 484 13.01 -8.72 18.17
N PRO A 485 14.24 -9.17 17.73
CA PRO A 485 15.49 -8.47 18.10
C PRO A 485 15.57 -7.03 17.58
N GLU A 486 14.95 -6.74 16.43
CA GLU A 486 14.87 -5.39 15.88
C GLU A 486 13.84 -4.55 16.65
N ALA A 487 12.70 -5.16 17.02
CA ALA A 487 11.68 -4.53 17.83
C ALA A 487 12.23 -4.09 19.21
N ALA A 488 12.99 -4.95 19.87
CA ALA A 488 13.65 -4.62 21.14
C ALA A 488 14.54 -3.36 21.02
N LYS A 489 15.36 -3.27 19.97
CA LYS A 489 16.21 -2.09 19.74
C LYS A 489 15.42 -0.80 19.58
N PHE A 490 14.26 -0.84 18.91
CA PHE A 490 13.43 0.34 18.73
C PHE A 490 12.77 0.76 20.05
N TYR A 491 12.24 -0.17 20.82
CA TYR A 491 11.66 0.14 22.13
C TYR A 491 12.71 0.58 23.15
N GLU A 492 13.94 0.03 23.10
CA GLU A 492 15.06 0.52 23.93
C GLU A 492 15.43 1.97 23.61
N LYS A 493 15.42 2.36 22.32
CA LYS A 493 15.60 3.77 21.92
C LYS A 493 14.48 4.66 22.43
N THR A 494 13.22 4.18 22.38
CA THR A 494 12.08 4.87 22.99
C THR A 494 12.35 5.10 24.48
N LEU A 495 12.69 4.06 25.21
CA LEU A 495 12.95 4.11 26.65
C LEU A 495 14.14 5.01 27.00
N GLU A 496 15.19 5.02 26.18
CA GLU A 496 16.36 5.90 26.38
C GLU A 496 15.96 7.39 26.33
N ILE A 497 15.09 7.78 25.39
CA ILE A 497 14.61 9.15 25.29
C ILE A 497 13.68 9.48 26.46
N GLU A 498 12.72 8.61 26.75
CA GLU A 498 11.75 8.79 27.84
C GLU A 498 12.45 8.96 29.19
N ARG A 499 13.47 8.14 29.51
CA ARG A 499 14.23 8.23 30.77
C ARG A 499 15.07 9.49 30.91
N LYS A 500 15.32 10.23 29.85
CA LYS A 500 16.01 11.53 29.92
C LYS A 500 15.06 12.66 30.30
N THR A 501 13.77 12.49 30.04
CA THR A 501 12.76 13.54 30.16
C THR A 501 11.74 13.30 31.27
N LEU A 502 11.55 12.04 31.67
CA LEU A 502 10.54 11.60 32.63
C LEU A 502 11.17 11.04 33.91
N PRO A 503 10.52 11.21 35.08
CA PRO A 503 10.89 10.50 36.32
C PRO A 503 10.82 8.98 36.14
N GLU A 504 11.58 8.23 36.96
CA GLU A 504 11.65 6.77 36.86
C GLU A 504 10.30 6.05 37.17
N ASP A 505 9.44 6.69 37.89
CA ASP A 505 8.12 6.23 38.30
C ASP A 505 6.95 6.84 37.47
N ASP A 506 7.27 7.55 36.38
CA ASP A 506 6.25 8.15 35.54
C ASP A 506 5.42 7.07 34.82
N ALA A 507 4.09 7.23 34.90
CA ALA A 507 3.13 6.28 34.31
C ALA A 507 3.32 6.05 32.81
N SER A 508 3.86 7.07 32.10
CA SER A 508 4.13 7.01 30.66
C SER A 508 5.22 6.00 30.28
N LEU A 509 6.07 5.56 31.21
CA LEU A 509 7.11 4.55 30.98
C LEU A 509 6.54 3.13 30.97
N ALA A 510 5.42 2.88 31.63
CA ALA A 510 4.86 1.54 31.78
C ALA A 510 4.52 0.84 30.43
N PRO A 511 3.93 1.51 29.44
CA PRO A 511 3.68 0.93 28.12
C PRO A 511 4.98 0.48 27.41
N THR A 512 6.04 1.29 27.47
CA THR A 512 7.32 0.97 26.86
C THR A 512 7.97 -0.24 27.52
N TYR A 513 7.98 -0.30 28.87
CA TYR A 513 8.45 -1.47 29.60
C TYR A 513 7.63 -2.72 29.26
N SER A 514 6.29 -2.59 29.18
CA SER A 514 5.41 -3.72 28.81
C SER A 514 5.67 -4.25 27.41
N ASN A 515 5.92 -3.35 26.44
CA ASN A 515 6.26 -3.74 25.06
C ASN A 515 7.63 -4.43 24.97
N ILE A 516 8.63 -3.97 25.74
CA ILE A 516 9.93 -4.66 25.82
C ILE A 516 9.73 -6.05 26.44
N GLY A 517 8.93 -6.15 27.51
CA GLY A 517 8.57 -7.42 28.13
C GLY A 517 7.94 -8.40 27.15
N LEU A 518 6.97 -7.92 26.34
CA LEU A 518 6.31 -8.71 25.30
C LEU A 518 7.30 -9.20 24.22
N VAL A 519 8.26 -8.38 23.85
CA VAL A 519 9.29 -8.78 22.87
C VAL A 519 10.15 -9.91 23.43
N TYR A 520 10.60 -9.80 24.68
CA TYR A 520 11.43 -10.83 25.30
C TYR A 520 10.64 -12.13 25.61
N ASP A 521 9.35 -12.02 25.93
CA ASP A 521 8.45 -13.18 26.05
C ASP A 521 8.35 -13.95 24.72
N ASN A 522 8.11 -13.23 23.60
CA ASN A 522 8.08 -13.84 22.26
C ASN A 522 9.45 -14.40 21.82
N MET A 523 10.56 -13.95 22.40
CA MET A 523 11.90 -14.53 22.21
C MET A 523 12.17 -15.71 23.15
N CYS A 524 11.22 -16.11 24.00
CA CYS A 524 11.37 -17.11 25.07
C CYS A 524 12.44 -16.73 26.09
N GLU A 525 12.82 -15.46 26.20
CA GLU A 525 13.75 -14.93 27.20
C GLU A 525 12.97 -14.50 28.46
N TYR A 526 12.30 -15.46 29.09
CA TYR A 526 11.31 -15.25 30.13
C TYR A 526 11.79 -14.45 31.34
N SER A 527 13.05 -14.67 31.77
CA SER A 527 13.61 -13.92 32.90
C SER A 527 13.71 -12.42 32.62
N LYS A 528 14.06 -12.03 31.39
CA LYS A 528 14.07 -10.63 30.98
C LYS A 528 12.65 -10.08 30.81
N ALA A 529 11.75 -10.90 30.25
CA ALA A 529 10.35 -10.51 30.10
C ALA A 529 9.74 -10.15 31.47
N LEU A 530 9.96 -11.00 32.49
CA LEU A 530 9.51 -10.72 33.85
C LEU A 530 10.12 -9.44 34.41
N GLU A 531 11.44 -9.23 34.25
CA GLU A 531 12.09 -7.99 34.73
C GLU A 531 11.40 -6.74 34.22
N PHE A 532 11.08 -6.71 32.91
CA PHE A 532 10.45 -5.55 32.29
C PHE A 532 8.97 -5.43 32.66
N TYR A 533 8.22 -6.52 32.70
CA TYR A 533 6.82 -6.51 33.12
C TYR A 533 6.65 -6.12 34.59
N GLU A 534 7.55 -6.56 35.48
CA GLU A 534 7.53 -6.17 36.90
C GLU A 534 7.85 -4.67 37.09
N LYS A 535 8.75 -4.10 36.28
CA LYS A 535 8.99 -2.64 36.25
C LYS A 535 7.73 -1.89 35.83
N ALA A 536 7.09 -2.35 34.77
CA ALA A 536 5.81 -1.76 34.31
C ALA A 536 4.73 -1.87 35.38
N ASN A 537 4.58 -3.05 35.97
CA ASN A 537 3.56 -3.28 37.01
C ASN A 537 3.78 -2.41 38.24
N LYS A 538 5.01 -2.28 38.73
CA LYS A 538 5.37 -1.42 39.88
C LYS A 538 4.99 0.03 39.63
N ILE A 539 5.26 0.55 38.43
CA ILE A 539 4.86 1.93 38.06
C ILE A 539 3.33 2.07 38.05
N LEU A 540 2.63 1.09 37.46
CA LEU A 540 1.16 1.11 37.39
C LEU A 540 0.52 0.98 38.79
N GLU A 541 1.06 0.17 39.69
CA GLU A 541 0.58 0.05 41.08
C GLU A 541 0.69 1.36 41.89
N ILE A 542 1.71 2.15 41.62
CA ILE A 542 1.92 3.46 42.26
C ILE A 542 1.01 4.53 41.64
N SER A 543 0.82 4.51 40.33
CA SER A 543 0.20 5.61 39.57
C SER A 543 -1.30 5.44 39.34
N LEU A 544 -1.86 4.22 39.50
CA LEU A 544 -3.23 3.92 39.14
C LEU A 544 -4.05 3.39 40.37
N PRO A 545 -5.37 3.61 40.36
CA PRO A 545 -6.25 2.96 41.34
C PRO A 545 -6.18 1.42 41.26
N ALA A 546 -6.33 0.74 42.39
CA ALA A 546 -6.15 -0.72 42.47
C ALA A 546 -7.10 -1.56 41.58
N ASN A 547 -8.17 -0.95 41.08
CA ASN A 547 -9.13 -1.58 40.15
C ASN A 547 -8.98 -1.12 38.70
N HIS A 548 -7.85 -0.46 38.34
CA HIS A 548 -7.66 0.07 37.00
C HIS A 548 -7.41 -1.06 35.97
N PRO A 549 -8.04 -1.04 34.77
CA PRO A 549 -7.90 -2.09 33.75
C PRO A 549 -6.45 -2.38 33.33
N ASN A 550 -5.58 -1.37 33.28
CA ASN A 550 -4.17 -1.54 32.92
C ASN A 550 -3.40 -2.40 33.90
N LEU A 551 -3.75 -2.37 35.22
CA LEU A 551 -3.17 -3.29 36.22
C LEU A 551 -3.59 -4.73 35.93
N ALA A 552 -4.83 -4.96 35.54
CA ALA A 552 -5.29 -6.29 35.16
C ALA A 552 -4.51 -6.83 33.95
N SER A 553 -4.25 -5.97 32.95
CA SER A 553 -3.44 -6.35 31.79
C SER A 553 -2.00 -6.66 32.19
N SER A 554 -1.39 -5.86 33.07
CA SER A 554 -0.04 -6.09 33.59
C SER A 554 0.09 -7.41 34.33
N TYR A 555 -0.83 -7.71 35.25
CA TYR A 555 -0.85 -8.99 35.94
C TYR A 555 -1.07 -10.18 34.99
N ASN A 556 -1.94 -10.03 33.99
CA ASN A 556 -2.14 -11.05 32.95
C ASN A 556 -0.85 -11.36 32.18
N ASN A 557 -0.08 -10.35 31.82
CA ASN A 557 1.17 -10.53 31.10
C ASN A 557 2.22 -11.26 31.96
N ILE A 558 2.34 -10.91 33.24
CA ILE A 558 3.23 -11.61 34.16
C ILE A 558 2.77 -13.07 34.33
N GLY A 559 1.47 -13.30 34.49
CA GLY A 559 0.88 -14.64 34.57
C GLY A 559 1.22 -15.49 33.34
N SER A 560 1.10 -14.89 32.14
CA SER A 560 1.44 -15.57 30.87
C SER A 560 2.91 -16.01 30.81
N VAL A 561 3.84 -15.19 31.28
CA VAL A 561 5.26 -15.58 31.31
C VAL A 561 5.49 -16.74 32.28
N TYR A 562 4.89 -16.72 33.48
CA TYR A 562 4.99 -17.85 34.42
C TYR A 562 4.35 -19.13 33.87
N ASP A 563 3.24 -19.01 33.14
CA ASP A 563 2.60 -20.14 32.44
C ASP A 563 3.53 -20.74 31.39
N ASN A 564 4.15 -19.89 30.54
CA ASN A 564 5.15 -20.30 29.55
C ASN A 564 6.40 -20.95 30.17
N MET A 565 6.75 -20.59 31.41
CA MET A 565 7.83 -21.22 32.18
C MET A 565 7.42 -22.54 32.84
N GLY A 566 6.14 -22.92 32.81
CA GLY A 566 5.61 -24.07 33.54
C GLY A 566 5.43 -23.85 35.05
N GLU A 567 5.58 -22.61 35.51
CA GLU A 567 5.34 -22.24 36.93
C GLU A 567 3.86 -21.94 37.18
N TYR A 568 3.02 -22.93 36.95
CA TYR A 568 1.56 -22.80 36.89
C TYR A 568 0.90 -22.19 38.17
N SER A 569 1.44 -22.53 39.35
CA SER A 569 0.91 -21.96 40.60
C SER A 569 1.08 -20.45 40.68
N LYS A 570 2.21 -19.92 40.19
CA LYS A 570 2.40 -18.47 40.13
C LYS A 570 1.59 -17.84 39.00
N ALA A 571 1.50 -18.51 37.85
CA ALA A 571 0.64 -18.05 36.75
C ALA A 571 -0.79 -17.84 37.23
N LEU A 572 -1.38 -18.82 37.94
CA LEU A 572 -2.73 -18.73 38.51
C LEU A 572 -2.86 -17.56 39.47
N GLU A 573 -1.89 -17.34 40.38
CA GLU A 573 -1.93 -16.20 41.31
C GLU A 573 -2.08 -14.87 40.58
N PHE A 574 -1.31 -14.66 39.48
CA PHE A 574 -1.37 -13.43 38.72
C PHE A 574 -2.63 -13.34 37.85
N TYR A 575 -3.05 -14.43 37.23
CA TYR A 575 -4.31 -14.46 36.47
C TYR A 575 -5.53 -14.19 37.34
N GLU A 576 -5.58 -14.70 38.60
CA GLU A 576 -6.67 -14.43 39.55
C GLU A 576 -6.67 -12.96 39.99
N LYS A 577 -5.47 -12.33 40.21
CA LYS A 577 -5.40 -10.88 40.46
C LYS A 577 -5.96 -10.09 39.27
N SER A 578 -5.60 -10.46 38.06
CA SER A 578 -6.13 -9.85 36.82
C SER A 578 -7.65 -10.02 36.73
N LEU A 579 -8.15 -11.24 36.90
CA LEU A 579 -9.56 -11.56 36.83
C LEU A 579 -10.40 -10.76 37.86
N LYS A 580 -9.94 -10.71 39.11
CA LYS A 580 -10.61 -9.96 40.19
C LYS A 580 -10.79 -8.47 39.83
N ILE A 581 -9.77 -7.84 39.23
CA ILE A 581 -9.86 -6.43 38.79
C ILE A 581 -10.88 -6.32 37.66
N LYS A 582 -10.83 -7.22 36.66
CA LYS A 582 -11.75 -7.19 35.53
C LYS A 582 -13.21 -7.42 35.95
N GLU A 583 -13.47 -8.33 36.89
CA GLU A 583 -14.82 -8.58 37.42
C GLU A 583 -15.41 -7.35 38.15
N LEU A 584 -14.55 -6.53 38.79
CA LEU A 584 -14.97 -5.30 39.46
C LEU A 584 -15.15 -4.11 38.50
N SER A 585 -14.42 -4.09 37.38
CA SER A 585 -14.33 -2.92 36.47
C SER A 585 -15.10 -3.08 35.16
N LEU A 586 -15.49 -4.29 34.79
CA LEU A 586 -16.11 -4.59 33.49
C LEU A 586 -17.53 -5.18 33.66
N PRO A 587 -18.39 -4.99 32.64
CA PRO A 587 -19.69 -5.67 32.58
C PRO A 587 -19.53 -7.20 32.56
N PRO A 588 -20.46 -7.97 33.12
CA PRO A 588 -20.35 -9.43 33.24
C PRO A 588 -20.20 -10.20 31.91
N ASN A 589 -20.55 -9.58 30.80
CA ASN A 589 -20.46 -10.18 29.48
C ASN A 589 -19.30 -9.57 28.65
N HIS A 590 -18.36 -8.90 29.30
CA HIS A 590 -17.24 -8.27 28.56
C HIS A 590 -16.26 -9.34 28.02
N PRO A 591 -15.83 -9.29 26.73
CA PRO A 591 -14.96 -10.30 26.14
C PRO A 591 -13.64 -10.54 26.88
N SER A 592 -13.07 -9.51 27.53
CA SER A 592 -11.85 -9.64 28.33
C SER A 592 -12.00 -10.57 29.57
N LEU A 593 -13.21 -10.78 30.08
CA LEU A 593 -13.47 -11.78 31.14
C LEU A 593 -13.34 -13.20 30.56
N ALA A 594 -13.88 -13.43 29.36
CA ALA A 594 -13.76 -14.73 28.70
C ALA A 594 -12.28 -15.09 28.46
N THR A 595 -11.45 -14.13 28.06
CA THR A 595 -10.01 -14.33 27.89
C THR A 595 -9.35 -14.72 29.24
N SER A 596 -9.69 -14.04 30.34
CA SER A 596 -9.13 -14.38 31.66
C SER A 596 -9.55 -15.77 32.12
N TYR A 597 -10.83 -16.14 31.96
CA TYR A 597 -11.31 -17.50 32.30
C TYR A 597 -10.61 -18.55 31.43
N ASN A 598 -10.41 -18.27 30.11
CA ASN A 598 -9.72 -19.18 29.22
C ASN A 598 -8.23 -19.39 29.61
N ASN A 599 -7.53 -18.34 30.01
CA ASN A 599 -6.13 -18.47 30.46
C ASN A 599 -6.01 -19.33 31.70
N ILE A 600 -6.85 -19.07 32.72
CA ILE A 600 -6.93 -19.89 33.95
C ILE A 600 -7.24 -21.34 33.58
N ALA A 601 -8.22 -21.57 32.70
CA ALA A 601 -8.59 -22.91 32.26
C ALA A 601 -7.44 -23.65 31.59
N THR A 602 -6.71 -22.96 30.72
CA THR A 602 -5.55 -23.52 30.01
C THR A 602 -4.44 -23.91 30.99
N THR A 603 -4.17 -23.09 31.99
CA THR A 603 -3.19 -23.40 33.04
C THR A 603 -3.61 -24.64 33.87
N TYR A 604 -4.88 -24.76 34.30
CA TYR A 604 -5.37 -25.97 34.99
C TYR A 604 -5.33 -27.20 34.07
N TYR A 605 -5.63 -27.04 32.79
CA TYR A 605 -5.51 -28.11 31.82
C TYR A 605 -4.06 -28.60 31.71
N ALA A 606 -3.10 -27.69 31.67
CA ALA A 606 -1.68 -28.02 31.64
C ALA A 606 -1.19 -28.72 32.93
N MET A 607 -1.83 -28.41 34.06
CA MET A 607 -1.60 -29.12 35.35
C MET A 607 -2.24 -30.50 35.41
N GLY A 608 -3.14 -30.84 34.49
CA GLY A 608 -3.93 -32.07 34.48
C GLY A 608 -5.21 -32.02 35.34
N ASP A 609 -5.55 -30.84 35.92
CA ASP A 609 -6.77 -30.63 36.68
C ASP A 609 -7.99 -30.38 35.78
N TYR A 610 -8.32 -31.38 34.98
CA TYR A 610 -9.35 -31.31 33.94
C TYR A 610 -10.75 -30.86 34.46
N PRO A 611 -11.23 -31.27 35.62
CA PRO A 611 -12.53 -30.80 36.12
C PRO A 611 -12.57 -29.29 36.34
N ILE A 612 -11.48 -28.70 36.88
CA ILE A 612 -11.39 -27.26 37.11
C ILE A 612 -11.24 -26.53 35.81
N ALA A 613 -10.38 -27.06 34.89
CA ALA A 613 -10.22 -26.53 33.55
C ALA A 613 -11.55 -26.43 32.80
N LEU A 614 -12.39 -27.50 32.89
CA LEU A 614 -13.71 -27.55 32.28
C LEU A 614 -14.61 -26.43 32.80
N GLU A 615 -14.69 -26.26 34.13
CA GLU A 615 -15.50 -25.21 34.77
C GLU A 615 -15.15 -23.81 34.22
N TYR A 616 -13.84 -23.50 34.10
CA TYR A 616 -13.40 -22.20 33.61
C TYR A 616 -13.58 -22.03 32.09
N TYR A 617 -13.40 -23.08 31.30
CA TYR A 617 -13.72 -23.04 29.88
C TYR A 617 -15.21 -22.81 29.61
N GLU A 618 -16.09 -23.43 30.41
CA GLU A 618 -17.55 -23.22 30.33
C GLU A 618 -17.92 -21.78 30.69
N LYS A 619 -17.28 -21.19 31.74
CA LYS A 619 -17.44 -19.77 32.06
C LYS A 619 -17.01 -18.87 30.89
N SER A 620 -15.89 -19.16 30.26
CA SER A 620 -15.40 -18.44 29.08
C SER A 620 -16.40 -18.54 27.92
N LEU A 621 -16.85 -19.74 27.59
CA LEU A 621 -17.85 -20.00 26.56
C LEU A 621 -19.14 -19.21 26.80
N LYS A 622 -19.68 -19.27 27.98
CA LYS A 622 -20.91 -18.55 28.36
C LYS A 622 -20.83 -17.04 28.18
N VAL A 623 -19.65 -16.43 28.40
CA VAL A 623 -19.42 -15.02 28.16
C VAL A 623 -19.34 -14.76 26.65
N ARG A 624 -18.60 -15.61 25.89
CA ARG A 624 -18.46 -15.48 24.44
C ARG A 624 -19.79 -15.66 23.69
N GLU A 625 -20.64 -16.63 24.10
CA GLU A 625 -21.95 -16.83 23.49
C GLU A 625 -22.88 -15.61 23.62
N LYS A 626 -22.72 -14.83 24.70
CA LYS A 626 -23.49 -13.61 24.92
C LYS A 626 -22.94 -12.36 24.25
N SER A 627 -21.64 -12.35 23.95
CA SER A 627 -20.94 -11.17 23.46
C SER A 627 -20.53 -11.26 21.99
N LEU A 628 -20.57 -12.44 21.39
CA LEU A 628 -20.09 -12.68 20.03
C LEU A 628 -21.19 -13.23 19.12
N PRO A 629 -21.12 -12.96 17.81
CA PRO A 629 -21.99 -13.60 16.80
C PRO A 629 -21.79 -15.13 16.76
N VAL A 630 -22.85 -15.84 16.42
CA VAL A 630 -22.87 -17.33 16.39
C VAL A 630 -21.75 -17.97 15.56
N ASN A 631 -21.29 -17.28 14.52
CA ASN A 631 -20.22 -17.75 13.61
C ASN A 631 -18.83 -17.21 13.96
N HIS A 632 -18.64 -16.67 15.16
CA HIS A 632 -17.34 -16.09 15.53
C HIS A 632 -16.29 -17.19 15.78
N PRO A 633 -15.04 -17.06 15.23
CA PRO A 633 -13.99 -18.09 15.42
C PRO A 633 -13.65 -18.40 16.86
N ASP A 634 -13.78 -17.44 17.79
CA ASP A 634 -13.51 -17.66 19.21
C ASP A 634 -14.49 -18.61 19.87
N LEU A 635 -15.74 -18.71 19.38
CA LEU A 635 -16.69 -19.73 19.85
C LEU A 635 -16.21 -21.12 19.45
N ALA A 636 -15.76 -21.29 18.20
CA ALA A 636 -15.21 -22.57 17.75
C ALA A 636 -13.99 -22.97 18.59
N THR A 637 -13.11 -22.01 18.91
CA THR A 637 -11.95 -22.24 19.81
C THR A 637 -12.42 -22.68 21.20
N SER A 638 -13.48 -22.08 21.77
CA SER A 638 -14.01 -22.46 23.08
C SER A 638 -14.57 -23.88 23.06
N TYR A 639 -15.36 -24.23 22.05
CA TYR A 639 -15.91 -25.59 21.91
C TYR A 639 -14.79 -26.61 21.76
N ASN A 640 -13.77 -26.32 20.91
CA ASN A 640 -12.63 -27.22 20.74
C ASN A 640 -11.84 -27.43 22.04
N ASN A 641 -11.62 -26.39 22.85
CA ASN A 641 -10.96 -26.51 24.16
C ASN A 641 -11.74 -27.40 25.11
N ILE A 642 -13.07 -27.25 25.18
CA ILE A 642 -13.94 -28.10 26.03
C ILE A 642 -13.91 -29.55 25.53
N GLY A 643 -14.01 -29.76 24.20
CA GLY A 643 -13.87 -31.08 23.58
C GLY A 643 -12.57 -31.76 23.95
N LEU A 644 -11.45 -31.03 23.89
CA LEU A 644 -10.12 -31.51 24.24
C LEU A 644 -10.02 -31.92 25.73
N VAL A 645 -10.67 -31.19 26.63
CA VAL A 645 -10.74 -31.59 28.07
C VAL A 645 -11.47 -32.90 28.21
N TYR A 646 -12.67 -33.07 27.59
CA TYR A 646 -13.43 -34.34 27.66
C TYR A 646 -12.67 -35.51 27.03
N ASP A 647 -11.91 -35.26 25.93
CA ASP A 647 -11.07 -36.27 25.33
C ASP A 647 -9.98 -36.78 26.29
N ASN A 648 -9.30 -35.86 27.00
CA ASN A 648 -8.30 -36.22 28.01
C ASN A 648 -8.88 -36.86 29.27
N MET A 649 -10.14 -36.61 29.57
CA MET A 649 -10.89 -37.29 30.63
C MET A 649 -11.36 -38.70 30.21
N GLY A 650 -11.21 -39.09 28.93
CA GLY A 650 -11.70 -40.35 28.37
C GLY A 650 -13.21 -40.36 28.07
N GLU A 651 -13.87 -39.21 28.15
CA GLU A 651 -15.30 -39.05 27.88
C GLU A 651 -15.55 -38.74 26.37
N TYR A 652 -15.11 -39.62 25.49
CA TYR A 652 -15.10 -39.44 24.05
C TYR A 652 -16.44 -39.09 23.41
N SER A 653 -17.55 -39.64 23.95
CA SER A 653 -18.89 -39.32 23.45
C SER A 653 -19.22 -37.84 23.66
N LYS A 654 -18.86 -37.27 24.82
CA LYS A 654 -19.08 -35.87 25.11
C LYS A 654 -18.10 -35.01 24.29
N ALA A 655 -16.85 -35.44 24.12
CA ALA A 655 -15.88 -34.71 23.29
C ALA A 655 -16.42 -34.48 21.87
N LEU A 656 -17.05 -35.51 21.27
CA LEU A 656 -17.64 -35.44 19.92
C LEU A 656 -18.84 -34.48 19.82
N GLU A 657 -19.53 -34.19 20.91
CA GLU A 657 -20.65 -33.22 20.95
C GLU A 657 -20.14 -31.78 20.83
N PHE A 658 -18.88 -31.54 21.23
CA PHE A 658 -18.25 -30.21 21.21
C PHE A 658 -17.41 -29.96 19.94
N TYR A 659 -16.86 -30.98 19.27
CA TYR A 659 -16.16 -30.87 18.01
C TYR A 659 -17.12 -30.69 16.82
#